data_a578dd84de3c1ddcbd04ba586b10bcc7
#
_entry.id   a578dd84de3c1ddcbd04ba586b10bcc7
#
_cell.length_a   1.000
_cell.length_b   1.000
_cell.length_c   1.000
_cell.angle_alpha   90.00
_cell.angle_beta   90.00
_cell.angle_gamma   90.00
#
_symmetry.space_group_name_H-M   'P 1'
#
loop_
_entity.id
_entity.type
_entity.pdbx_description
1 polymer ?
#
loop_
_entity_poly.entity_id
_entity_poly.type
_entity_poly.pdbx_seq_one_letter_code
_entity_poly.pdbx_strand_id
1 'polypeptide(L)'
;MENNTLHYASTHHPQAAGKCPFIAGQLKQSAGSGTRNRDWWPNQLNINILRQNSSLSDPMDKDFNYAEEFKKLDLKEVKKDINHVLTTSQPWWPADYGHYGPFMIRMAWHSAGTYRISDGRGGAGMGMQRFAPLNSWPDNANLDKARRLLWPVKSKYGRKLSWADLYILAGNCALESMGFKTFGFGGGRKDVWEPAEDVYWGAETEWLGNKRYEGSRELENPLGAVQMGLIYVNPEGPDGNPDPLAAARDIRETFGRMAMNDEETVALIAGGHSFGKTHGAAEAGKYVGKEPAAATIEEQGLGWNNTWGAGNGGHTITSGLEGAWTTTPTKWSNNFFENLFGFEWELTKSPAGAFQWKPRDGAGAGSVPDAHDPEKRHAPTMLTTDLSLKVDPAYEAISRRFHENPDQFADAFARAWFKLTHRDMGPRVRYLGSEVPDEVLIWQDPVPAVTHPLIGEQDIAALKDQLLNAGIPISQLISTAWASASTFRGSDKRGGANGARISLAPQKDWEVNNPAQLSKVLDTLAGIQKTFNDKQSDGKAVSLADLIVLGGCAAVEAAAKNAGYTISVAFTPGRSDASQEQTDVQSFDALEPVADGFRNYSQSHYAGKAESFLIDKAQLLTLTAPEMTVLVGGMRVLNANFDHSQLGVLTHTPESLTNDFFVNLLDMGTKWTATSDAGDLFEGRDRASGAIRWTGTRTDLVFGSNSELRAVAEVYACDDAKEKFVKDFVAAWVKVMNLDRFDIAK
;
A
#
# COMPACT_ATOMS: atom_id res chain seq x y z
N MET A 1 -12.31 -35.58 -8.44
CA MET A 1 -12.28 -34.86 -7.16
C MET A 1 -10.96 -35.20 -6.51
N GLU A 2 -9.90 -34.50 -6.90
CA GLU A 2 -8.58 -34.66 -6.31
C GLU A 2 -8.29 -33.47 -5.45
N ASN A 3 -7.98 -33.75 -4.18
CA ASN A 3 -7.60 -32.74 -3.18
C ASN A 3 -6.28 -32.11 -3.58
N ASN A 4 -6.30 -30.87 -4.07
CA ASN A 4 -5.11 -30.05 -4.20
C ASN A 4 -4.72 -29.50 -2.82
N THR A 5 -3.90 -30.27 -2.12
CA THR A 5 -3.18 -29.79 -0.94
C THR A 5 -1.98 -28.99 -1.44
N LEU A 6 -2.02 -27.68 -1.26
CA LEU A 6 -0.87 -26.80 -1.49
C LEU A 6 0.28 -27.23 -0.58
N HIS A 7 1.25 -27.92 -1.12
CA HIS A 7 2.52 -28.18 -0.45
C HIS A 7 3.37 -26.91 -0.49
N TYR A 8 3.42 -26.21 0.63
CA TYR A 8 4.53 -25.28 0.86
C TYR A 8 5.83 -26.08 0.86
N ALA A 9 6.76 -25.69 0.00
CA ALA A 9 8.11 -26.19 0.06
C ALA A 9 8.75 -25.74 1.37
N SER A 10 8.65 -26.56 2.40
CA SER A 10 9.44 -26.43 3.61
C SER A 10 10.90 -26.63 3.23
N THR A 11 11.76 -25.68 3.54
CA THR A 11 13.19 -25.90 3.65
C THR A 11 13.43 -27.23 4.35
N HIS A 12 14.18 -28.11 3.70
CA HIS A 12 14.44 -29.46 4.15
C HIS A 12 14.89 -29.50 5.61
N HIS A 13 13.97 -29.82 6.51
CA HIS A 13 14.31 -30.53 7.72
C HIS A 13 14.17 -32.04 7.44
N PRO A 14 15.18 -32.86 7.75
CA PRO A 14 15.06 -34.29 7.57
C PRO A 14 13.88 -34.77 8.42
N GLN A 15 12.90 -35.41 7.78
CA GLN A 15 11.81 -36.11 8.46
C GLN A 15 12.40 -37.20 9.36
N ALA A 16 12.57 -36.90 10.63
CA ALA A 16 12.69 -37.94 11.66
C ALA A 16 11.27 -38.37 12.05
N ALA A 17 10.81 -39.47 11.49
CA ALA A 17 9.53 -40.06 11.82
C ALA A 17 9.38 -40.20 13.35
N GLY A 18 8.37 -39.58 13.94
CA GLY A 18 7.80 -39.95 15.22
C GLY A 18 8.51 -39.52 16.50
N LYS A 19 9.46 -38.55 16.46
CA LYS A 19 10.09 -38.02 17.69
C LYS A 19 9.83 -36.53 17.86
N CYS A 20 9.27 -36.18 19.02
CA CYS A 20 9.16 -34.80 19.46
C CYS A 20 10.52 -34.08 19.30
N PRO A 21 10.63 -32.92 18.62
CA PRO A 21 11.89 -32.24 18.41
C PRO A 21 12.61 -31.87 19.72
N PHE A 22 11.90 -31.86 20.84
CA PHE A 22 12.47 -31.62 22.18
C PHE A 22 13.16 -32.83 22.81
N ILE A 23 13.06 -34.02 22.24
CA ILE A 23 13.64 -35.26 22.80
C ILE A 23 15.04 -35.55 22.24
N ALA A 24 15.48 -34.87 21.22
CA ALA A 24 16.77 -35.14 20.56
C ALA A 24 18.00 -34.47 21.24
N GLY A 25 17.89 -33.97 22.46
CA GLY A 25 19.01 -33.65 23.35
C GLY A 25 19.99 -32.56 22.93
N GLN A 26 19.76 -31.84 21.84
CA GLN A 26 20.72 -30.86 21.29
C GLN A 26 20.35 -29.39 21.44
N LEU A 27 19.12 -29.04 21.76
CA LEU A 27 18.74 -27.63 21.98
C LEU A 27 18.46 -27.36 23.43
N LYS A 28 19.37 -26.70 24.11
CA LYS A 28 19.20 -26.24 25.51
C LYS A 28 18.33 -24.98 25.62
N GLN A 29 17.95 -24.37 24.51
CA GLN A 29 17.09 -23.18 24.46
C GLN A 29 15.99 -23.40 23.41
N SER A 30 14.74 -23.18 23.82
CA SER A 30 13.56 -23.33 22.96
C SER A 30 13.02 -22.02 22.43
N ALA A 31 13.46 -20.88 22.97
CA ALA A 31 13.02 -19.57 22.49
C ALA A 31 13.48 -19.34 21.04
N GLY A 32 12.53 -19.10 20.14
CA GLY A 32 12.78 -18.89 18.70
C GLY A 32 12.98 -20.16 17.88
N SER A 33 12.92 -21.35 18.48
CA SER A 33 12.93 -22.66 17.78
C SER A 33 11.63 -23.42 17.98
N GLY A 34 11.32 -24.35 17.07
CA GLY A 34 10.11 -25.17 17.10
C GLY A 34 9.04 -24.70 16.13
N THR A 35 7.88 -25.32 16.20
CA THR A 35 6.72 -25.01 15.35
C THR A 35 5.94 -23.82 15.90
N ARG A 36 5.31 -23.05 15.01
CA ARG A 36 4.43 -21.94 15.34
C ARG A 36 2.97 -22.39 15.27
N ASN A 37 2.05 -21.63 15.87
CA ASN A 37 0.61 -21.91 15.79
C ASN A 37 0.12 -22.08 14.35
N ARG A 38 0.60 -21.25 13.39
CA ARG A 38 0.26 -21.36 11.97
C ARG A 38 0.73 -22.66 11.31
N ASP A 39 1.72 -23.35 11.87
CA ASP A 39 2.20 -24.63 11.34
C ASP A 39 1.22 -25.77 11.70
N TRP A 40 0.44 -25.60 12.77
CA TRP A 40 -0.62 -26.50 13.22
C TRP A 40 -1.98 -26.11 12.65
N TRP A 41 -2.26 -24.81 12.59
CA TRP A 41 -3.53 -24.23 12.13
C TRP A 41 -3.27 -23.13 11.09
N PRO A 42 -2.95 -23.49 9.83
CA PRO A 42 -2.55 -22.53 8.80
C PRO A 42 -3.67 -21.56 8.39
N ASN A 43 -4.92 -21.93 8.63
CA ASN A 43 -6.10 -21.11 8.30
C ASN A 43 -6.60 -20.26 9.49
N GLN A 44 -5.84 -20.17 10.57
CA GLN A 44 -6.19 -19.29 11.68
C GLN A 44 -6.14 -17.82 11.27
N LEU A 45 -7.10 -17.04 11.79
CA LEU A 45 -7.17 -15.58 11.52
C LEU A 45 -5.85 -14.89 11.87
N ASN A 46 -5.29 -14.14 10.93
CA ASN A 46 -4.00 -13.45 11.08
C ASN A 46 -4.16 -12.12 11.83
N ILE A 47 -4.18 -12.17 13.16
CA ILE A 47 -4.26 -10.98 14.02
C ILE A 47 -2.91 -10.26 14.14
N ASN A 48 -1.80 -10.92 13.81
CA ASN A 48 -0.47 -10.35 13.94
C ASN A 48 -0.28 -9.08 13.12
N ILE A 49 -0.99 -8.93 12.01
CA ILE A 49 -0.96 -7.73 11.19
C ILE A 49 -1.37 -6.45 11.97
N LEU A 50 -2.16 -6.58 13.03
CA LEU A 50 -2.53 -5.47 13.92
C LEU A 50 -1.45 -5.10 14.94
N ARG A 51 -0.33 -5.82 14.96
CA ARG A 51 0.81 -5.60 15.86
C ARG A 51 2.05 -5.07 15.15
N GLN A 52 1.97 -4.91 13.83
CA GLN A 52 3.07 -4.41 13.03
C GLN A 52 3.47 -2.99 13.45
N ASN A 53 4.76 -2.71 13.35
CA ASN A 53 5.34 -1.40 13.64
C ASN A 53 5.06 -0.92 15.07
N SER A 54 5.10 -1.86 16.02
CA SER A 54 4.99 -1.53 17.45
C SER A 54 6.09 -0.54 17.87
N SER A 55 5.73 0.42 18.72
CA SER A 55 6.72 1.33 19.33
C SER A 55 7.76 0.62 20.19
N LEU A 56 7.51 -0.63 20.56
CA LEU A 56 8.48 -1.46 21.30
C LEU A 56 9.61 -2.01 20.42
N SER A 57 9.36 -2.14 19.11
CA SER A 57 10.37 -2.58 18.12
C SER A 57 11.02 -1.41 17.38
N ASP A 58 10.56 -0.17 17.55
CA ASP A 58 11.17 1.02 16.97
C ASP A 58 12.46 1.39 17.75
N PRO A 59 13.66 1.34 17.14
CA PRO A 59 14.90 1.65 17.82
C PRO A 59 15.15 3.15 18.00
N MET A 60 14.25 4.00 17.46
CA MET A 60 14.37 5.44 17.60
C MET A 60 13.83 5.92 18.94
N ASP A 61 14.28 7.11 19.37
CA ASP A 61 13.81 7.74 20.61
C ASP A 61 12.28 7.96 20.56
N LYS A 62 11.61 7.92 21.72
CA LYS A 62 10.14 8.06 21.81
C LYS A 62 9.61 9.38 21.27
N ASP A 63 10.41 10.44 21.33
CA ASP A 63 10.11 11.78 20.80
C ASP A 63 10.69 12.01 19.39
N PHE A 64 11.21 10.98 18.76
CA PHE A 64 11.75 11.07 17.40
C PHE A 64 10.67 11.46 16.39
N ASN A 65 10.88 12.59 15.73
CA ASN A 65 10.03 13.07 14.63
C ASN A 65 10.86 13.18 13.35
N TYR A 66 10.62 12.25 12.41
CA TYR A 66 11.38 12.22 11.17
C TYR A 66 11.20 13.49 10.33
N ALA A 67 10.00 14.08 10.31
CA ALA A 67 9.76 15.31 9.56
C ALA A 67 10.62 16.47 10.08
N GLU A 68 10.76 16.61 11.40
CA GLU A 68 11.61 17.63 11.99
C GLU A 68 13.10 17.34 11.80
N GLU A 69 13.51 16.09 11.75
CA GLU A 69 14.90 15.73 11.42
C GLU A 69 15.20 15.99 9.93
N PHE A 70 14.28 15.64 9.03
CA PHE A 70 14.45 15.88 7.59
C PHE A 70 14.59 17.37 7.26
N LYS A 71 13.83 18.24 7.91
CA LYS A 71 13.93 19.70 7.73
C LYS A 71 15.33 20.28 8.04
N LYS A 72 16.16 19.56 8.78
CA LYS A 72 17.54 19.95 9.11
C LYS A 72 18.55 19.55 8.01
N LEU A 73 18.11 18.91 6.91
CA LEU A 73 18.97 18.55 5.80
C LEU A 73 19.22 19.73 4.87
N ASP A 74 20.47 19.87 4.42
CA ASP A 74 20.77 20.59 3.19
C ASP A 74 20.64 19.60 2.00
N LEU A 75 19.51 19.67 1.31
CA LEU A 75 19.20 18.75 0.22
C LEU A 75 20.20 18.86 -0.94
N LYS A 76 20.80 20.04 -1.16
CA LYS A 76 21.80 20.26 -2.20
C LYS A 76 23.09 19.48 -1.88
N GLU A 77 23.54 19.50 -0.64
CA GLU A 77 24.72 18.73 -0.22
C GLU A 77 24.45 17.22 -0.27
N VAL A 78 23.22 16.78 0.10
CA VAL A 78 22.85 15.36 -0.05
C VAL A 78 22.91 14.93 -1.51
N LYS A 79 22.33 15.71 -2.43
CA LYS A 79 22.36 15.44 -3.88
C LYS A 79 23.79 15.42 -4.44
N LYS A 80 24.66 16.30 -3.95
CA LYS A 80 26.08 16.31 -4.32
C LYS A 80 26.78 15.02 -3.90
N ASP A 81 26.56 14.54 -2.67
CA ASP A 81 27.14 13.28 -2.21
C ASP A 81 26.59 12.07 -2.98
N ILE A 82 25.29 12.06 -3.30
CA ILE A 82 24.70 11.03 -4.15
C ILE A 82 25.34 11.06 -5.55
N ASN A 83 25.49 12.23 -6.16
CA ASN A 83 26.12 12.38 -7.48
C ASN A 83 27.58 11.90 -7.48
N HIS A 84 28.29 12.10 -6.37
CA HIS A 84 29.63 11.54 -6.22
C HIS A 84 29.60 10.00 -6.24
N VAL A 85 28.65 9.37 -5.54
CA VAL A 85 28.48 7.91 -5.62
C VAL A 85 28.13 7.48 -7.04
N LEU A 86 27.21 8.16 -7.71
CA LEU A 86 26.76 7.81 -9.07
C LEU A 86 27.90 7.78 -10.09
N THR A 87 28.90 8.66 -9.94
CA THR A 87 29.99 8.85 -10.90
C THR A 87 31.33 8.26 -10.46
N THR A 88 31.37 7.58 -9.29
CA THR A 88 32.60 6.97 -8.76
C THR A 88 32.49 5.47 -8.76
N SER A 89 32.91 4.84 -9.86
CA SER A 89 32.89 3.39 -10.03
C SER A 89 33.74 2.68 -8.99
N GLN A 90 33.21 1.62 -8.37
CA GLN A 90 33.86 0.83 -7.35
C GLN A 90 34.43 -0.47 -7.95
N PRO A 91 35.67 -0.87 -7.62
CA PRO A 91 36.27 -2.11 -8.16
C PRO A 91 35.49 -3.39 -7.83
N TRP A 92 34.81 -3.42 -6.68
CA TRP A 92 34.03 -4.59 -6.25
C TRP A 92 32.70 -4.73 -6.97
N TRP A 93 32.18 -3.65 -7.57
CA TRP A 93 30.95 -3.59 -8.39
C TRP A 93 31.11 -2.49 -9.43
N PRO A 94 31.77 -2.72 -10.56
CA PRO A 94 32.03 -1.70 -11.57
C PRO A 94 30.74 -1.15 -12.18
N ALA A 95 30.71 0.17 -12.38
CA ALA A 95 29.55 0.84 -12.98
C ALA A 95 29.51 0.63 -14.49
N ASP A 96 28.34 0.27 -15.03
CA ASP A 96 28.11 0.23 -16.47
C ASP A 96 28.32 1.63 -17.06
N TYR A 97 29.03 1.72 -18.15
CA TYR A 97 29.35 3.00 -18.80
C TYR A 97 29.98 4.04 -17.85
N GLY A 98 30.55 3.61 -16.72
CA GLY A 98 31.12 4.46 -15.69
C GLY A 98 30.12 5.23 -14.82
N HIS A 99 28.84 4.89 -14.87
CA HIS A 99 27.78 5.62 -14.17
C HIS A 99 26.74 4.69 -13.53
N TYR A 100 26.53 4.79 -12.21
CA TYR A 100 25.51 3.99 -11.51
C TYR A 100 24.08 4.49 -11.69
N GLY A 101 23.85 5.57 -12.44
CA GLY A 101 22.50 6.16 -12.61
C GLY A 101 21.41 5.15 -12.98
N PRO A 102 21.57 4.36 -14.06
CA PRO A 102 20.57 3.36 -14.43
C PRO A 102 20.27 2.34 -13.31
N PHE A 103 21.30 1.96 -12.56
CA PHE A 103 21.18 1.05 -11.44
C PHE A 103 20.37 1.64 -10.27
N MET A 104 20.53 2.94 -9.99
CA MET A 104 19.76 3.64 -8.96
C MET A 104 18.32 3.96 -9.41
N ILE A 105 18.11 4.23 -10.70
CA ILE A 105 16.75 4.32 -11.28
C ILE A 105 15.99 3.01 -11.06
N ARG A 106 16.62 1.88 -11.40
CA ARG A 106 16.02 0.56 -11.18
C ARG A 106 15.72 0.31 -9.70
N MET A 107 16.63 0.66 -8.79
CA MET A 107 16.38 0.52 -7.33
C MET A 107 15.20 1.36 -6.87
N ALA A 108 15.09 2.62 -7.29
CA ALA A 108 13.97 3.50 -6.94
C ALA A 108 12.64 2.99 -7.52
N TRP A 109 12.66 2.56 -8.78
CA TRP A 109 11.50 1.93 -9.42
C TRP A 109 11.04 0.69 -8.67
N HIS A 110 11.93 -0.24 -8.33
CA HIS A 110 11.60 -1.48 -7.64
C HIS A 110 11.23 -1.26 -6.16
N SER A 111 11.60 -0.13 -5.58
CA SER A 111 11.08 0.31 -4.28
C SER A 111 9.63 0.80 -4.39
N ALA A 112 9.31 1.61 -5.40
CA ALA A 112 8.03 2.25 -5.60
C ALA A 112 6.98 1.38 -6.31
N GLY A 113 7.42 0.50 -7.22
CA GLY A 113 6.55 -0.32 -8.07
C GLY A 113 5.82 -1.46 -7.34
N THR A 114 6.11 -1.66 -6.05
CA THR A 114 5.37 -2.59 -5.19
C THR A 114 3.99 -2.08 -4.77
N TYR A 115 3.68 -0.81 -5.03
CA TYR A 115 2.39 -0.21 -4.69
C TYR A 115 1.22 -0.91 -5.41
N ARG A 116 0.12 -1.11 -4.69
CA ARG A 116 -1.14 -1.61 -5.24
C ARG A 116 -2.30 -0.68 -4.89
N ILE A 117 -3.10 -0.33 -5.90
CA ILE A 117 -4.19 0.63 -5.74
C ILE A 117 -5.33 0.10 -4.89
N SER A 118 -5.54 -1.23 -4.88
CA SER A 118 -6.67 -1.88 -4.21
C SER A 118 -6.73 -1.59 -2.69
N ASP A 119 -5.57 -1.53 -2.03
CA ASP A 119 -5.48 -1.27 -0.58
C ASP A 119 -4.37 -0.27 -0.20
N GLY A 120 -3.68 0.30 -1.18
CA GLY A 120 -2.62 1.29 -0.98
C GLY A 120 -1.34 0.76 -0.35
N ARG A 121 -1.21 -0.56 -0.14
CA ARG A 121 0.00 -1.16 0.43
C ARG A 121 1.12 -1.24 -0.62
N GLY A 122 2.31 -1.55 -0.15
CA GLY A 122 3.53 -1.48 -0.96
C GLY A 122 4.02 -0.03 -1.11
N GLY A 123 4.77 0.23 -2.19
CA GLY A 123 5.31 1.55 -2.49
C GLY A 123 6.62 1.86 -1.77
N ALA A 124 7.07 3.09 -1.93
CA ALA A 124 8.37 3.56 -1.46
C ALA A 124 8.37 4.04 0.00
N GLY A 125 7.20 4.18 0.62
CA GLY A 125 6.98 4.98 1.83
C GLY A 125 7.67 4.51 3.10
N MET A 126 8.16 3.26 3.16
CA MET A 126 8.63 2.63 4.38
C MET A 126 10.04 1.99 4.26
N GLY A 127 10.67 2.06 3.10
CA GLY A 127 11.99 1.46 2.87
C GLY A 127 12.00 -0.07 2.91
N MET A 128 10.93 -0.73 2.50
CA MET A 128 10.70 -2.18 2.58
C MET A 128 11.70 -3.02 1.81
N GLN A 129 12.34 -2.47 0.78
CA GLN A 129 13.34 -3.18 -0.02
C GLN A 129 14.55 -3.68 0.79
N ARG A 130 14.72 -3.22 2.05
CA ARG A 130 15.74 -3.71 2.98
C ARG A 130 15.46 -5.11 3.52
N PHE A 131 14.20 -5.53 3.52
CA PHE A 131 13.74 -6.72 4.24
C PHE A 131 13.37 -7.86 3.29
N ALA A 132 13.56 -9.10 3.78
CA ALA A 132 12.97 -10.26 3.13
C ALA A 132 11.42 -10.16 3.17
N PRO A 133 10.70 -10.66 2.14
CA PRO A 133 11.23 -11.30 0.94
C PRO A 133 11.67 -10.32 -0.17
N LEU A 134 11.32 -9.03 -0.08
CA LEU A 134 11.58 -8.03 -1.14
C LEU A 134 13.06 -7.92 -1.53
N ASN A 135 13.97 -7.92 -0.54
CA ASN A 135 15.40 -7.85 -0.79
C ASN A 135 15.95 -9.06 -1.57
N SER A 136 15.17 -10.12 -1.67
CA SER A 136 15.58 -11.43 -2.18
C SER A 136 14.72 -11.94 -3.35
N TRP A 137 13.80 -11.13 -3.86
CA TRP A 137 13.06 -11.47 -5.06
C TRP A 137 14.00 -11.59 -6.26
N PRO A 138 13.80 -12.54 -7.18
CA PRO A 138 14.58 -12.66 -8.42
C PRO A 138 14.61 -11.35 -9.23
N ASP A 139 13.49 -10.64 -9.28
CA ASP A 139 13.38 -9.35 -9.97
C ASP A 139 14.22 -8.23 -9.31
N ASN A 140 14.58 -8.38 -8.05
CA ASN A 140 15.46 -7.47 -7.32
C ASN A 140 16.95 -7.91 -7.35
N ALA A 141 17.30 -8.84 -8.23
CA ALA A 141 18.67 -9.34 -8.34
C ALA A 141 19.67 -8.18 -8.43
N ASN A 142 20.72 -8.27 -7.61
CA ASN A 142 21.82 -7.31 -7.47
C ASN A 142 21.46 -5.94 -6.87
N LEU A 143 20.22 -5.63 -6.53
CA LEU A 143 19.87 -4.36 -5.86
C LEU A 143 20.41 -4.24 -4.43
N ASP A 144 20.79 -5.33 -3.80
CA ASP A 144 21.59 -5.35 -2.57
C ASP A 144 22.90 -4.56 -2.72
N LYS A 145 23.56 -4.64 -3.89
CA LYS A 145 24.75 -3.85 -4.21
C LYS A 145 24.42 -2.36 -4.35
N ALA A 146 23.28 -2.01 -4.98
CA ALA A 146 22.85 -0.61 -5.07
C ALA A 146 22.68 0.01 -3.69
N ARG A 147 22.00 -0.69 -2.77
CA ARG A 147 21.87 -0.24 -1.38
C ARG A 147 23.22 -0.11 -0.67
N ARG A 148 24.13 -1.05 -0.90
CA ARG A 148 25.48 -1.01 -0.30
C ARG A 148 26.30 0.19 -0.82
N LEU A 149 26.18 0.54 -2.10
CA LEU A 149 26.83 1.71 -2.68
C LEU A 149 26.34 3.03 -2.03
N LEU A 150 25.09 3.10 -1.60
CA LEU A 150 24.53 4.27 -0.93
C LEU A 150 24.86 4.37 0.57
N TRP A 151 25.44 3.34 1.17
CA TRP A 151 25.74 3.35 2.61
C TRP A 151 26.57 4.55 3.09
N PRO A 152 27.61 5.02 2.36
CA PRO A 152 28.37 6.21 2.76
C PRO A 152 27.48 7.46 2.91
N VAL A 153 26.50 7.64 2.02
CA VAL A 153 25.53 8.74 2.12
C VAL A 153 24.62 8.53 3.33
N LYS A 154 24.02 7.34 3.44
CA LYS A 154 23.14 7.02 4.57
C LYS A 154 23.83 7.20 5.92
N SER A 155 25.05 6.72 6.07
CA SER A 155 25.80 6.84 7.32
C SER A 155 26.16 8.29 7.66
N LYS A 156 26.46 9.14 6.67
CA LYS A 156 26.75 10.56 6.85
C LYS A 156 25.56 11.35 7.37
N TYR A 157 24.37 11.10 6.83
CA TYR A 157 23.16 11.87 7.19
C TYR A 157 22.34 11.21 8.31
N GLY A 158 22.57 9.94 8.60
CA GLY A 158 22.01 9.21 9.74
C GLY A 158 20.49 9.29 9.82
N ARG A 159 19.96 9.69 10.98
CA ARG A 159 18.53 9.76 11.24
C ARG A 159 17.78 10.87 10.49
N LYS A 160 18.50 11.83 9.91
CA LYS A 160 17.90 12.92 9.12
C LYS A 160 17.44 12.46 7.74
N LEU A 161 17.99 11.38 7.22
CA LEU A 161 17.67 10.83 5.91
C LEU A 161 17.31 9.35 6.03
N SER A 162 16.03 9.02 5.85
CA SER A 162 15.55 7.64 5.83
C SER A 162 16.09 6.88 4.59
N TRP A 163 16.11 5.56 4.66
CA TRP A 163 16.36 4.74 3.48
C TRP A 163 15.25 4.92 2.43
N ALA A 164 14.01 5.05 2.87
CA ALA A 164 12.88 5.28 2.00
C ALA A 164 13.06 6.54 1.14
N ASP A 165 13.41 7.68 1.76
CA ASP A 165 13.68 8.92 1.03
C ASP A 165 14.96 8.83 0.20
N LEU A 166 16.00 8.18 0.70
CA LEU A 166 17.28 8.04 -0.01
C LEU A 166 17.13 7.24 -1.32
N TYR A 167 16.32 6.17 -1.35
CA TYR A 167 16.09 5.39 -2.57
C TYR A 167 15.48 6.24 -3.68
N ILE A 168 14.45 7.01 -3.35
CA ILE A 168 13.78 7.87 -4.33
C ILE A 168 14.66 9.06 -4.73
N LEU A 169 15.32 9.70 -3.78
CA LEU A 169 16.23 10.80 -4.07
C LEU A 169 17.41 10.36 -4.94
N ALA A 170 17.95 9.16 -4.71
CA ALA A 170 19.02 8.59 -5.55
C ALA A 170 18.52 8.35 -6.99
N GLY A 171 17.28 7.88 -7.18
CA GLY A 171 16.67 7.76 -8.49
C GLY A 171 16.53 9.12 -9.20
N ASN A 172 16.05 10.14 -8.50
CA ASN A 172 15.97 11.51 -9.04
C ASN A 172 17.34 12.06 -9.42
N CYS A 173 18.31 11.98 -8.50
CA CYS A 173 19.71 12.41 -8.79
C CYS A 173 20.27 11.68 -10.02
N ALA A 174 19.98 10.39 -10.17
CA ALA A 174 20.41 9.60 -11.31
C ALA A 174 19.84 10.15 -12.62
N LEU A 175 18.51 10.38 -12.68
CA LEU A 175 17.86 10.99 -13.85
C LEU A 175 18.45 12.35 -14.19
N GLU A 176 18.60 13.23 -13.19
CA GLU A 176 19.12 14.59 -13.36
C GLU A 176 20.59 14.60 -13.81
N SER A 177 21.42 13.73 -13.25
CA SER A 177 22.86 13.63 -13.61
C SER A 177 23.07 13.14 -15.04
N MET A 178 22.08 12.45 -15.62
CA MET A 178 22.06 12.00 -17.01
C MET A 178 21.27 12.94 -17.94
N GLY A 179 20.93 14.16 -17.45
CA GLY A 179 20.38 15.23 -18.25
C GLY A 179 18.84 15.26 -18.34
N PHE A 180 18.13 14.46 -17.56
CA PHE A 180 16.67 14.50 -17.48
C PHE A 180 16.22 15.50 -16.39
N LYS A 181 15.22 16.29 -16.67
CA LYS A 181 14.61 17.21 -15.69
C LYS A 181 13.44 16.51 -15.00
N THR A 182 13.60 16.15 -13.73
CA THR A 182 12.53 15.57 -12.92
C THR A 182 11.41 16.57 -12.63
N PHE A 183 10.21 16.08 -12.32
CA PHE A 183 9.07 16.93 -11.93
C PHE A 183 9.28 17.56 -10.55
N GLY A 184 10.00 16.87 -9.66
CA GLY A 184 10.35 17.32 -8.32
C GLY A 184 10.60 16.16 -7.36
N PHE A 185 10.74 16.52 -6.07
CA PHE A 185 10.96 15.56 -4.98
C PHE A 185 10.28 16.07 -3.70
N GLY A 186 9.49 15.21 -3.07
CA GLY A 186 9.01 15.39 -1.70
C GLY A 186 9.62 14.32 -0.79
N GLY A 187 10.30 14.76 0.28
CA GLY A 187 10.72 13.87 1.38
C GLY A 187 9.61 13.69 2.40
N GLY A 188 9.89 12.92 3.46
CA GLY A 188 8.95 12.67 4.56
C GLY A 188 8.55 11.21 4.73
N ARG A 189 9.20 10.27 4.02
CA ARG A 189 9.00 8.83 4.16
C ARG A 189 9.78 8.34 5.38
N LYS A 190 9.07 7.94 6.44
CA LYS A 190 9.69 7.38 7.64
C LYS A 190 10.02 5.90 7.44
N ASP A 191 11.24 5.49 7.77
CA ASP A 191 11.63 4.08 7.80
C ASP A 191 10.83 3.29 8.85
N VAL A 192 10.57 2.01 8.55
CA VAL A 192 10.12 1.01 9.52
C VAL A 192 11.24 0.00 9.79
N TRP A 193 11.07 -0.85 10.82
CA TRP A 193 12.14 -1.69 11.35
C TRP A 193 11.84 -3.19 11.26
N GLU A 194 10.77 -3.54 10.57
CA GLU A 194 10.34 -4.91 10.33
C GLU A 194 9.70 -5.05 8.94
N PRO A 195 9.70 -6.27 8.35
CA PRO A 195 9.06 -6.50 7.06
C PRO A 195 7.54 -6.37 7.16
N ALA A 196 6.89 -6.00 6.05
CA ALA A 196 5.44 -6.09 5.94
C ALA A 196 4.99 -7.56 5.95
N GLU A 197 3.95 -7.87 6.74
CA GLU A 197 3.43 -9.25 6.89
C GLU A 197 2.69 -9.75 5.64
N ASP A 198 2.23 -8.84 4.79
CA ASP A 198 1.42 -9.13 3.61
C ASP A 198 2.24 -9.23 2.32
N VAL A 199 3.56 -9.17 2.41
CA VAL A 199 4.45 -9.40 1.27
C VAL A 199 4.52 -10.88 0.95
N TYR A 200 4.19 -11.22 -0.30
CA TYR A 200 4.14 -12.58 -0.78
C TYR A 200 5.47 -13.03 -1.37
N TRP A 201 5.94 -14.20 -0.97
CA TRP A 201 7.03 -14.88 -1.65
C TRP A 201 6.50 -15.82 -2.75
N GLY A 202 5.32 -16.38 -2.58
CA GLY A 202 4.54 -17.13 -3.54
C GLY A 202 5.14 -18.42 -4.09
N ALA A 203 4.37 -19.05 -4.99
CA ALA A 203 4.79 -20.23 -5.72
C ALA A 203 5.79 -19.90 -6.84
N GLU A 204 5.93 -18.63 -7.21
CA GLU A 204 6.82 -18.14 -8.27
C GLU A 204 8.14 -17.65 -7.68
N THR A 205 8.96 -18.57 -7.22
CA THR A 205 10.32 -18.30 -6.76
C THR A 205 11.34 -18.31 -7.89
N GLU A 206 10.91 -18.67 -9.10
CA GLU A 206 11.74 -18.71 -10.28
C GLU A 206 11.69 -17.40 -11.04
N TRP A 207 12.80 -17.10 -11.69
CA TRP A 207 12.94 -16.01 -12.63
C TRP A 207 11.91 -16.13 -13.77
N LEU A 208 11.21 -15.05 -14.08
CA LEU A 208 10.23 -15.00 -15.15
C LEU A 208 9.05 -15.99 -15.03
N GLY A 209 8.71 -16.46 -13.82
CA GLY A 209 7.56 -17.33 -13.60
C GLY A 209 6.23 -16.70 -14.04
N ASN A 210 5.31 -17.53 -14.53
CA ASN A 210 3.97 -17.11 -14.96
C ASN A 210 2.84 -17.84 -14.23
N LYS A 211 3.14 -18.56 -13.16
CA LYS A 211 2.17 -19.36 -12.38
C LYS A 211 1.10 -18.53 -11.67
N ARG A 212 1.27 -17.21 -11.62
CA ARG A 212 0.32 -16.24 -11.04
C ARG A 212 -0.96 -16.05 -11.86
N TYR A 213 -0.95 -16.47 -13.11
CA TYR A 213 -2.09 -16.35 -14.01
C TYR A 213 -2.88 -17.67 -14.05
N GLU A 214 -4.22 -17.56 -14.10
CA GLU A 214 -5.13 -18.67 -14.23
C GLU A 214 -5.95 -18.56 -15.53
N GLY A 215 -6.51 -19.69 -16.00
CA GLY A 215 -7.39 -19.75 -17.16
C GLY A 215 -6.85 -19.04 -18.41
N SER A 216 -7.55 -18.02 -18.87
CA SER A 216 -7.17 -17.18 -20.03
C SER A 216 -6.23 -16.03 -19.65
N ARG A 217 -5.32 -16.22 -18.70
CA ARG A 217 -4.42 -15.24 -18.10
C ARG A 217 -5.18 -14.22 -17.24
N GLU A 218 -6.07 -14.70 -16.40
CA GLU A 218 -6.70 -13.90 -15.37
C GLU A 218 -5.80 -13.86 -14.14
N LEU A 219 -5.69 -12.67 -13.56
CA LEU A 219 -4.92 -12.46 -12.34
C LEU A 219 -5.88 -12.26 -11.18
N GLU A 220 -5.74 -13.07 -10.11
CA GLU A 220 -6.59 -12.97 -8.92
C GLU A 220 -6.59 -11.55 -8.36
N ASN A 221 -7.76 -11.04 -7.97
CA ASN A 221 -7.90 -9.81 -7.21
C ASN A 221 -7.74 -10.14 -5.70
N PRO A 222 -7.00 -9.34 -4.94
CA PRO A 222 -6.37 -8.05 -5.27
C PRO A 222 -4.85 -8.14 -5.55
N LEU A 223 -4.34 -9.22 -6.14
CA LEU A 223 -2.90 -9.38 -6.37
C LEU A 223 -2.30 -8.16 -7.07
N GLY A 224 -1.18 -7.68 -6.53
CA GLY A 224 -0.35 -6.64 -7.11
C GLY A 224 1.06 -7.17 -7.35
N ALA A 225 1.97 -6.33 -7.85
CA ALA A 225 3.34 -6.70 -8.13
C ALA A 225 4.04 -7.34 -6.92
N VAL A 226 3.75 -6.83 -5.71
CA VAL A 226 4.31 -7.33 -4.45
C VAL A 226 3.94 -8.78 -4.16
N GLN A 227 2.76 -9.24 -4.57
CA GLN A 227 2.36 -10.63 -4.42
C GLN A 227 2.82 -11.53 -5.58
N MET A 228 3.31 -10.92 -6.65
CA MET A 228 3.76 -11.65 -7.84
C MET A 228 5.27 -11.91 -7.86
N GLY A 229 6.03 -11.24 -7.00
CA GLY A 229 7.49 -11.31 -7.00
C GLY A 229 8.15 -10.63 -8.21
N LEU A 230 7.36 -9.97 -9.04
CA LEU A 230 7.78 -9.17 -10.20
C LEU A 230 7.15 -7.78 -10.12
N ILE A 231 7.95 -6.77 -10.41
CA ILE A 231 7.49 -5.36 -10.42
C ILE A 231 6.83 -5.01 -11.75
N TYR A 232 7.12 -5.77 -12.79
CA TYR A 232 6.49 -5.69 -14.10
C TYR A 232 6.17 -7.11 -14.61
N VAL A 233 6.04 -7.29 -15.91
CA VAL A 233 5.70 -8.57 -16.53
C VAL A 233 6.94 -9.26 -17.10
N ASN A 234 6.79 -10.54 -17.50
CA ASN A 234 7.85 -11.28 -18.12
C ASN A 234 8.33 -10.58 -19.42
N PRO A 235 9.58 -10.11 -19.49
CA PRO A 235 10.08 -9.36 -20.65
C PRO A 235 10.27 -10.22 -21.91
N GLU A 236 10.27 -11.55 -21.78
CA GLU A 236 10.23 -12.46 -22.92
C GLU A 236 8.85 -12.63 -23.53
N GLY A 237 7.80 -12.13 -22.85
CA GLY A 237 6.38 -12.29 -23.19
C GLY A 237 5.67 -13.29 -22.31
N PRO A 238 4.34 -13.42 -22.43
CA PRO A 238 3.53 -14.33 -21.63
C PRO A 238 4.01 -15.78 -21.73
N ASP A 239 4.28 -16.40 -20.57
CA ASP A 239 4.84 -17.76 -20.45
C ASP A 239 6.16 -17.98 -21.21
N GLY A 240 6.96 -16.90 -21.40
CA GLY A 240 8.18 -16.94 -22.18
C GLY A 240 7.95 -17.03 -23.69
N ASN A 241 6.69 -16.82 -24.14
CA ASN A 241 6.37 -16.76 -25.58
C ASN A 241 6.57 -15.33 -26.09
N PRO A 242 7.42 -15.12 -27.10
CA PRO A 242 7.77 -13.79 -27.58
C PRO A 242 6.69 -13.15 -28.47
N ASP A 243 5.47 -12.98 -27.92
CA ASP A 243 4.35 -12.29 -28.53
C ASP A 243 4.14 -10.90 -27.93
N PRO A 244 4.54 -9.82 -28.62
CA PRO A 244 4.42 -8.45 -28.10
C PRO A 244 2.97 -7.98 -27.89
N LEU A 245 2.01 -8.47 -28.70
CA LEU A 245 0.61 -8.07 -28.53
C LEU A 245 -0.02 -8.73 -27.30
N ALA A 246 0.31 -9.99 -27.06
CA ALA A 246 -0.09 -10.66 -25.83
C ALA A 246 0.55 -10.05 -24.59
N ALA A 247 1.83 -9.66 -24.68
CA ALA A 247 2.53 -8.98 -23.58
C ALA A 247 1.90 -7.62 -23.21
N ALA A 248 1.33 -6.88 -24.17
CA ALA A 248 0.64 -5.62 -23.89
C ALA A 248 -0.53 -5.76 -22.92
N ARG A 249 -1.22 -6.90 -22.91
CA ARG A 249 -2.32 -7.19 -21.98
C ARG A 249 -1.81 -7.33 -20.54
N ASP A 250 -0.74 -8.11 -20.35
CA ASP A 250 -0.12 -8.31 -19.05
C ASP A 250 0.46 -6.98 -18.50
N ILE A 251 1.06 -6.16 -19.38
CA ILE A 251 1.56 -4.83 -19.03
C ILE A 251 0.42 -3.95 -18.50
N ARG A 252 -0.67 -3.85 -19.27
CA ARG A 252 -1.82 -2.99 -18.90
C ARG A 252 -2.44 -3.43 -17.58
N GLU A 253 -2.60 -4.73 -17.35
CA GLU A 253 -3.12 -5.28 -16.11
C GLU A 253 -2.19 -4.95 -14.94
N THR A 254 -0.90 -5.22 -15.06
CA THR A 254 0.07 -5.00 -13.97
C THR A 254 0.22 -3.52 -13.64
N PHE A 255 0.38 -2.65 -14.65
CA PHE A 255 0.52 -1.21 -14.43
C PHE A 255 -0.77 -0.55 -13.95
N GLY A 256 -1.94 -1.03 -14.41
CA GLY A 256 -3.24 -0.61 -13.90
C GLY A 256 -3.39 -0.86 -12.42
N ARG A 257 -2.94 -2.02 -11.93
CA ARG A 257 -2.90 -2.34 -10.49
C ARG A 257 -1.93 -1.46 -9.68
N MET A 258 -0.96 -0.86 -10.35
CA MET A 258 -0.07 0.16 -9.78
C MET A 258 -0.62 1.59 -9.93
N ALA A 259 -1.87 1.77 -10.32
CA ALA A 259 -2.54 3.06 -10.59
C ALA A 259 -2.00 3.83 -11.81
N MET A 260 -1.41 3.17 -12.80
CA MET A 260 -0.91 3.79 -14.03
C MET A 260 -1.87 3.56 -15.18
N ASN A 261 -2.21 4.63 -15.91
CA ASN A 261 -2.93 4.54 -17.17
C ASN A 261 -1.98 4.23 -18.34
N ASP A 262 -2.52 4.09 -19.55
CA ASP A 262 -1.73 3.72 -20.74
C ASP A 262 -0.65 4.76 -21.08
N GLU A 263 -0.93 6.06 -20.92
CA GLU A 263 0.04 7.13 -21.17
C GLU A 263 1.20 7.10 -20.16
N GLU A 264 0.88 7.00 -18.88
CA GLU A 264 1.86 6.86 -17.80
C GLU A 264 2.70 5.58 -17.98
N THR A 265 2.07 4.49 -18.40
CA THR A 265 2.72 3.19 -18.66
C THR A 265 3.75 3.30 -19.77
N VAL A 266 3.35 3.85 -20.94
CA VAL A 266 4.27 4.06 -22.06
C VAL A 266 5.41 5.00 -21.68
N ALA A 267 5.09 6.11 -21.00
CA ALA A 267 6.10 7.07 -20.56
C ALA A 267 7.11 6.44 -19.59
N LEU A 268 6.66 5.63 -18.64
CA LEU A 268 7.52 4.96 -17.66
C LEU A 268 8.42 3.91 -18.31
N ILE A 269 7.89 3.06 -19.20
CA ILE A 269 8.68 2.03 -19.89
C ILE A 269 9.74 2.69 -20.78
N ALA A 270 9.33 3.56 -21.71
CA ALA A 270 10.25 4.20 -22.63
C ALA A 270 11.25 5.13 -21.91
N GLY A 271 10.79 5.85 -20.89
CA GLY A 271 11.65 6.73 -20.08
C GLY A 271 12.71 5.95 -19.29
N GLY A 272 12.32 4.85 -18.65
CA GLY A 272 13.24 3.95 -17.94
C GLY A 272 14.24 3.28 -18.88
N HIS A 273 13.76 2.75 -20.01
CA HIS A 273 14.58 2.07 -21.00
C HIS A 273 15.39 3.03 -21.91
N SER A 274 15.24 4.33 -21.74
CA SER A 274 16.19 5.31 -22.31
C SER A 274 17.57 5.20 -21.67
N PHE A 275 17.70 4.53 -20.51
CA PHE A 275 18.90 4.43 -19.71
C PHE A 275 19.35 2.98 -19.50
N GLY A 276 20.68 2.79 -19.43
CA GLY A 276 21.31 1.54 -19.00
C GLY A 276 21.21 0.39 -19.99
N LYS A 277 21.28 -0.79 -19.42
CA LYS A 277 21.24 -2.06 -20.15
C LYS A 277 20.65 -3.18 -19.30
N THR A 278 20.23 -4.26 -19.94
CA THR A 278 19.95 -5.54 -19.29
C THR A 278 21.24 -6.37 -19.12
N HIS A 279 21.22 -7.35 -18.21
CA HIS A 279 22.38 -8.20 -17.90
C HIS A 279 22.01 -9.68 -17.97
N GLY A 280 22.59 -10.36 -18.93
CA GLY A 280 22.38 -11.78 -19.19
C GLY A 280 23.63 -12.42 -19.79
N ALA A 281 24.81 -12.13 -19.18
CA ALA A 281 26.11 -12.60 -19.67
C ALA A 281 26.22 -14.13 -19.75
N ALA A 282 25.44 -14.86 -18.92
CA ALA A 282 25.38 -16.32 -18.93
C ALA A 282 24.10 -16.81 -18.20
N GLU A 283 23.87 -18.12 -18.22
CA GLU A 283 22.74 -18.79 -17.60
C GLU A 283 22.74 -18.64 -16.06
N ALA A 284 21.72 -17.96 -15.49
CA ALA A 284 21.64 -17.67 -14.07
C ALA A 284 21.60 -18.95 -13.21
N GLY A 285 20.79 -19.95 -13.59
CA GLY A 285 20.66 -21.20 -12.87
C GLY A 285 21.97 -22.01 -12.69
N LYS A 286 22.96 -21.71 -13.53
CA LYS A 286 24.27 -22.37 -13.47
C LYS A 286 25.31 -21.58 -12.67
N TYR A 287 25.26 -20.26 -12.69
CA TYR A 287 26.37 -19.44 -12.22
C TYR A 287 26.01 -18.50 -11.07
N VAL A 288 24.72 -18.22 -10.83
CA VAL A 288 24.28 -17.31 -9.79
C VAL A 288 23.97 -18.06 -8.50
N GLY A 289 24.54 -17.60 -7.40
CA GLY A 289 24.33 -18.14 -6.06
C GLY A 289 23.00 -17.69 -5.44
N LYS A 290 22.89 -17.96 -4.14
CA LYS A 290 21.67 -17.67 -3.36
C LYS A 290 21.38 -16.17 -3.27
N GLU A 291 20.10 -15.87 -3.13
CA GLU A 291 19.56 -14.55 -2.81
C GLU A 291 20.02 -14.06 -1.43
N PRO A 292 19.96 -12.75 -1.11
CA PRO A 292 20.50 -12.20 0.14
C PRO A 292 19.96 -12.84 1.43
N ALA A 293 18.67 -13.21 1.46
CA ALA A 293 18.07 -13.82 2.66
C ALA A 293 18.51 -15.28 2.89
N ALA A 294 18.95 -15.98 1.84
CA ALA A 294 19.47 -17.35 1.90
C ALA A 294 21.00 -17.44 1.75
N ALA A 295 21.68 -16.32 1.56
CA ALA A 295 23.13 -16.25 1.52
C ALA A 295 23.74 -16.56 2.88
N THR A 296 25.01 -16.98 2.90
CA THR A 296 25.71 -17.34 4.13
C THR A 296 26.03 -16.10 4.98
N ILE A 297 26.29 -16.30 6.27
CA ILE A 297 26.49 -15.18 7.20
C ILE A 297 27.70 -14.32 6.85
N GLU A 298 28.75 -14.89 6.29
CA GLU A 298 29.94 -14.17 5.84
C GLU A 298 29.68 -13.27 4.63
N GLU A 299 28.61 -13.49 3.87
CA GLU A 299 28.20 -12.64 2.77
C GLU A 299 27.60 -11.30 3.24
N GLN A 300 27.28 -11.18 4.51
CA GLN A 300 26.84 -9.94 5.16
C GLN A 300 25.66 -9.27 4.48
N GLY A 301 24.67 -10.08 4.03
CA GLY A 301 23.45 -9.61 3.37
C GLY A 301 23.62 -9.25 1.90
N LEU A 302 24.73 -9.62 1.28
CA LEU A 302 24.91 -9.62 -0.17
C LEU A 302 24.63 -11.02 -0.70
N GLY A 303 23.81 -11.12 -1.74
CA GLY A 303 23.47 -12.37 -2.39
C GLY A 303 23.84 -12.39 -3.87
N TRP A 304 23.32 -13.37 -4.59
CA TRP A 304 23.49 -13.54 -6.04
C TRP A 304 24.95 -13.51 -6.50
N ASN A 305 25.86 -14.09 -5.70
CA ASN A 305 27.25 -14.25 -6.08
C ASN A 305 27.37 -14.99 -7.40
N ASN A 306 28.04 -14.37 -8.36
CA ASN A 306 28.15 -14.87 -9.70
C ASN A 306 29.55 -15.45 -9.94
N THR A 307 29.58 -16.69 -10.38
CA THR A 307 30.85 -17.42 -10.68
C THR A 307 31.25 -17.35 -12.15
N TRP A 308 30.49 -16.67 -13.00
CA TRP A 308 30.80 -16.47 -14.41
C TRP A 308 31.84 -15.36 -14.60
N GLY A 309 32.97 -15.67 -15.19
CA GLY A 309 34.02 -14.71 -15.44
C GLY A 309 34.49 -13.99 -14.16
N ALA A 310 34.44 -12.67 -14.14
CA ALA A 310 34.77 -11.85 -12.98
C ALA A 310 33.61 -11.73 -11.96
N GLY A 311 32.44 -12.25 -12.27
CA GLY A 311 31.24 -12.17 -11.43
C GLY A 311 30.55 -10.81 -11.40
N ASN A 312 31.10 -9.80 -12.06
CA ASN A 312 30.55 -8.43 -12.11
C ASN A 312 30.97 -7.73 -13.41
N GLY A 313 30.69 -6.46 -13.56
CA GLY A 313 30.97 -5.69 -14.77
C GLY A 313 30.33 -6.34 -16.00
N GLY A 314 31.08 -6.54 -17.06
CA GLY A 314 30.63 -7.21 -18.29
C GLY A 314 30.18 -8.67 -18.12
N HIS A 315 30.40 -9.27 -16.95
CA HIS A 315 29.97 -10.63 -16.62
C HIS A 315 28.73 -10.67 -15.68
N THR A 316 28.11 -9.52 -15.44
CA THR A 316 26.92 -9.43 -14.58
C THR A 316 25.75 -10.22 -15.14
N ILE A 317 25.00 -10.89 -14.25
CA ILE A 317 23.78 -11.62 -14.56
C ILE A 317 22.66 -11.06 -13.66
N THR A 318 21.54 -10.62 -14.28
CA THR A 318 20.31 -10.21 -13.59
C THR A 318 19.09 -10.84 -14.25
N SER A 319 18.57 -10.25 -15.32
CA SER A 319 17.32 -10.66 -15.99
C SER A 319 17.48 -11.79 -17.01
N GLY A 320 18.70 -12.19 -17.33
CA GLY A 320 18.95 -13.14 -18.42
C GLY A 320 18.89 -12.52 -19.82
N LEU A 321 18.32 -11.34 -20.00
CA LEU A 321 18.37 -10.56 -21.23
C LEU A 321 19.69 -9.78 -21.27
N GLU A 322 20.20 -9.47 -22.48
CA GLU A 322 21.51 -8.80 -22.62
C GLU A 322 21.46 -7.72 -23.70
N GLY A 323 21.84 -6.49 -23.34
CA GLY A 323 21.97 -5.39 -24.29
C GLY A 323 21.36 -4.08 -23.80
N ALA A 324 21.55 -3.01 -24.55
CA ALA A 324 21.01 -1.69 -24.28
C ALA A 324 20.04 -1.25 -25.39
N TRP A 325 19.07 -0.45 -25.04
CA TRP A 325 18.01 0.04 -25.95
C TRP A 325 18.46 1.21 -26.81
N THR A 326 19.40 2.02 -26.28
CA THR A 326 19.78 3.30 -26.88
C THR A 326 21.29 3.39 -27.15
N THR A 327 21.65 4.30 -28.03
CA THR A 327 23.07 4.61 -28.35
C THR A 327 23.72 5.48 -27.26
N THR A 328 22.95 6.02 -26.32
CA THR A 328 23.37 6.90 -25.24
C THR A 328 22.85 6.45 -23.88
N PRO A 329 23.28 5.27 -23.35
CA PRO A 329 22.66 4.65 -22.18
C PRO A 329 22.76 5.42 -20.86
N THR A 330 23.59 6.46 -20.81
CA THR A 330 23.75 7.34 -19.64
C THR A 330 23.41 8.79 -19.93
N LYS A 331 22.60 9.04 -20.97
CA LYS A 331 22.16 10.38 -21.33
C LYS A 331 20.69 10.37 -21.80
N TRP A 332 19.87 11.24 -21.25
CA TRP A 332 18.49 11.43 -21.70
C TRP A 332 18.41 11.81 -23.18
N SER A 333 17.56 11.14 -23.92
CA SER A 333 17.29 11.39 -25.33
C SER A 333 15.99 10.70 -25.76
N ASN A 334 15.48 11.02 -26.97
CA ASN A 334 14.34 10.32 -27.57
C ASN A 334 14.76 9.02 -28.32
N ASN A 335 16.00 8.58 -28.13
CA ASN A 335 16.59 7.50 -28.95
C ASN A 335 15.90 6.13 -28.73
N PHE A 336 15.20 5.93 -27.62
CA PHE A 336 14.38 4.72 -27.44
C PHE A 336 13.33 4.61 -28.56
N PHE A 337 12.53 5.66 -28.76
CA PHE A 337 11.51 5.68 -29.82
C PHE A 337 12.09 5.76 -31.23
N GLU A 338 13.18 6.49 -31.41
CA GLU A 338 13.93 6.50 -32.69
C GLU A 338 14.33 5.08 -33.09
N ASN A 339 14.86 4.28 -32.18
CA ASN A 339 15.24 2.90 -32.44
C ASN A 339 14.01 2.00 -32.59
N LEU A 340 13.00 2.15 -31.71
CA LEU A 340 11.77 1.33 -31.75
C LEU A 340 11.09 1.40 -33.12
N PHE A 341 10.96 2.60 -33.68
CA PHE A 341 10.30 2.83 -34.96
C PHE A 341 11.24 2.83 -36.16
N GLY A 342 12.54 3.12 -35.95
CA GLY A 342 13.53 3.24 -37.01
C GLY A 342 14.03 1.90 -37.55
N PHE A 343 13.86 0.82 -36.77
CA PHE A 343 14.28 -0.52 -37.20
C PHE A 343 13.12 -1.48 -37.38
N GLU A 344 13.31 -2.44 -38.29
CA GLU A 344 12.57 -3.71 -38.31
C GLU A 344 13.28 -4.68 -37.33
N TRP A 345 12.51 -5.39 -36.51
CA TRP A 345 13.01 -6.22 -35.43
C TRP A 345 12.89 -7.71 -35.78
N GLU A 346 13.91 -8.49 -35.48
CA GLU A 346 13.89 -9.95 -35.59
C GLU A 346 14.23 -10.60 -34.24
N LEU A 347 13.60 -11.74 -33.97
CA LEU A 347 13.78 -12.49 -32.73
C LEU A 347 15.18 -13.08 -32.65
N THR A 348 15.79 -12.99 -31.47
CA THR A 348 17.11 -13.58 -31.17
C THR A 348 17.13 -14.09 -29.73
N LYS A 349 18.27 -14.62 -29.32
CA LYS A 349 18.50 -15.01 -27.92
C LYS A 349 19.72 -14.30 -27.36
N SER A 350 19.64 -13.99 -26.05
CA SER A 350 20.77 -13.52 -25.25
C SER A 350 21.82 -14.62 -25.04
N PRO A 351 23.02 -14.32 -24.52
CA PRO A 351 23.97 -15.33 -24.09
C PRO A 351 23.44 -16.30 -23.03
N ALA A 352 22.51 -15.82 -22.19
CA ALA A 352 21.80 -16.63 -21.20
C ALA A 352 20.67 -17.51 -21.78
N GLY A 353 20.34 -17.34 -23.06
CA GLY A 353 19.32 -18.11 -23.75
C GLY A 353 17.92 -17.49 -23.76
N ALA A 354 17.71 -16.33 -23.10
CA ALA A 354 16.46 -15.61 -23.07
C ALA A 354 16.11 -14.99 -24.43
N PHE A 355 14.81 -14.97 -24.76
CA PHE A 355 14.32 -14.33 -25.98
C PHE A 355 14.39 -12.80 -25.89
N GLN A 356 14.92 -12.19 -26.96
CA GLN A 356 15.02 -10.75 -27.14
C GLN A 356 15.03 -10.40 -28.61
N TRP A 357 15.00 -9.12 -28.96
CA TRP A 357 14.89 -8.66 -30.33
C TRP A 357 16.08 -7.79 -30.72
N LYS A 358 16.58 -7.97 -31.94
CA LYS A 358 17.64 -7.17 -32.55
C LYS A 358 17.16 -6.58 -33.88
N PRO A 359 17.78 -5.50 -34.37
CA PRO A 359 17.50 -5.00 -35.72
C PRO A 359 17.78 -6.06 -36.80
N ARG A 360 16.87 -6.17 -37.76
CA ARG A 360 16.96 -7.12 -38.88
C ARG A 360 18.16 -6.79 -39.78
N ASP A 361 18.71 -7.81 -40.39
CA ASP A 361 19.78 -7.71 -41.38
C ASP A 361 21.03 -6.98 -40.91
N GLY A 362 21.29 -6.98 -39.60
CA GLY A 362 22.46 -6.32 -39.00
C GLY A 362 22.39 -4.81 -38.96
N ALA A 363 21.20 -4.22 -39.18
CA ALA A 363 21.03 -2.78 -39.01
C ALA A 363 21.39 -2.33 -37.59
N GLY A 364 21.87 -1.11 -37.45
CA GLY A 364 22.31 -0.56 -36.15
C GLY A 364 23.55 -1.22 -35.54
N ALA A 365 24.24 -2.11 -36.25
CA ALA A 365 25.48 -2.71 -35.79
C ALA A 365 26.53 -1.63 -35.46
N GLY A 366 27.18 -1.76 -34.29
CA GLY A 366 28.22 -0.83 -33.85
C GLY A 366 27.70 0.54 -33.38
N SER A 367 26.39 0.74 -33.23
CA SER A 367 25.83 2.03 -32.79
C SER A 367 25.84 2.21 -31.27
N VAL A 368 25.72 1.12 -30.50
CA VAL A 368 25.66 1.12 -29.02
C VAL A 368 27.05 0.85 -28.43
N PRO A 369 27.57 1.67 -27.50
CA PRO A 369 28.83 1.37 -26.82
C PRO A 369 28.73 0.14 -25.93
N ASP A 370 29.82 -0.58 -25.73
CA ASP A 370 29.89 -1.57 -24.67
C ASP A 370 30.05 -0.89 -23.30
N ALA A 371 29.50 -1.52 -22.27
CA ALA A 371 29.45 -0.93 -20.92
C ALA A 371 30.83 -0.89 -20.23
N HIS A 372 31.76 -1.79 -20.59
CA HIS A 372 33.04 -2.00 -19.89
C HIS A 372 34.27 -2.09 -20.83
N ASP A 373 34.05 -2.14 -22.13
CA ASP A 373 35.12 -2.24 -23.12
C ASP A 373 34.97 -1.15 -24.19
N PRO A 374 35.80 -0.09 -24.16
CA PRO A 374 35.65 1.05 -25.07
C PRO A 374 35.82 0.71 -26.54
N GLU A 375 36.48 -0.42 -26.83
CA GLU A 375 36.75 -0.88 -28.21
C GLU A 375 35.58 -1.68 -28.80
N LYS A 376 34.64 -2.13 -27.95
CA LYS A 376 33.48 -2.91 -28.39
C LYS A 376 32.24 -2.05 -28.56
N ARG A 377 31.43 -2.44 -29.54
CA ARG A 377 30.15 -1.83 -29.81
C ARG A 377 29.15 -2.88 -30.25
N HIS A 378 27.89 -2.61 -30.00
CA HIS A 378 26.76 -3.51 -30.23
C HIS A 378 25.67 -2.86 -31.09
N ALA A 379 24.67 -3.66 -31.50
CA ALA A 379 23.41 -3.16 -32.00
C ALA A 379 22.47 -2.86 -30.80
N PRO A 380 21.48 -1.98 -30.94
CA PRO A 380 20.44 -1.83 -29.92
C PRO A 380 19.61 -3.12 -29.79
N THR A 381 19.01 -3.31 -28.60
CA THR A 381 18.20 -4.47 -28.28
C THR A 381 16.83 -4.00 -27.78
N MET A 382 15.76 -4.72 -28.16
CA MET A 382 14.42 -4.55 -27.58
C MET A 382 13.96 -5.84 -26.92
N LEU A 383 13.13 -5.70 -25.90
CA LEU A 383 12.43 -6.79 -25.24
C LEU A 383 11.09 -7.04 -25.95
N THR A 384 10.48 -8.19 -25.71
CA THR A 384 9.13 -8.45 -26.22
C THR A 384 8.13 -7.42 -25.68
N THR A 385 8.29 -7.04 -24.43
CA THR A 385 7.49 -5.99 -23.78
C THR A 385 7.72 -4.59 -24.35
N ASP A 386 8.91 -4.27 -24.87
CA ASP A 386 9.15 -3.00 -25.56
C ASP A 386 8.41 -2.93 -26.90
N LEU A 387 8.41 -4.05 -27.65
CA LEU A 387 7.68 -4.11 -28.91
C LEU A 387 6.16 -4.00 -28.73
N SER A 388 5.64 -4.27 -27.53
CA SER A 388 4.25 -3.99 -27.19
C SER A 388 3.87 -2.53 -27.44
N LEU A 389 4.82 -1.60 -27.20
CA LEU A 389 4.62 -0.16 -27.43
C LEU A 389 4.52 0.22 -28.92
N LYS A 390 4.93 -0.67 -29.83
CA LYS A 390 4.84 -0.51 -31.29
C LYS A 390 3.63 -1.23 -31.89
N VAL A 391 3.15 -2.33 -31.27
CA VAL A 391 2.15 -3.21 -31.90
C VAL A 391 0.76 -3.16 -31.25
N ASP A 392 0.63 -2.80 -29.97
CA ASP A 392 -0.67 -2.57 -29.35
C ASP A 392 -1.23 -1.22 -29.85
N PRO A 393 -2.44 -1.15 -30.44
CA PRO A 393 -2.92 0.07 -31.07
C PRO A 393 -3.03 1.28 -30.12
N ALA A 394 -3.36 1.07 -28.86
CA ALA A 394 -3.46 2.16 -27.87
C ALA A 394 -2.07 2.65 -27.48
N TYR A 395 -1.14 1.73 -27.22
CA TYR A 395 0.25 2.10 -26.91
C TYR A 395 0.97 2.68 -28.10
N GLU A 396 0.74 2.17 -29.32
CA GLU A 396 1.35 2.70 -30.55
C GLU A 396 0.98 4.17 -30.78
N ALA A 397 -0.30 4.53 -30.60
CA ALA A 397 -0.76 5.91 -30.76
C ALA A 397 -0.03 6.87 -29.80
N ILE A 398 0.15 6.47 -28.54
CA ILE A 398 0.89 7.24 -27.55
C ILE A 398 2.38 7.30 -27.88
N SER A 399 2.98 6.17 -28.22
CA SER A 399 4.41 6.04 -28.55
C SER A 399 4.79 6.88 -29.78
N ARG A 400 3.96 6.90 -30.83
CA ARG A 400 4.19 7.76 -32.01
C ARG A 400 4.10 9.23 -31.66
N ARG A 401 3.11 9.64 -30.85
CA ARG A 401 3.01 11.01 -30.38
C ARG A 401 4.26 11.42 -29.60
N PHE A 402 4.77 10.58 -28.74
CA PHE A 402 5.99 10.83 -27.97
C PHE A 402 7.26 10.85 -28.84
N HIS A 403 7.31 9.98 -29.86
CA HIS A 403 8.38 10.00 -30.84
C HIS A 403 8.43 11.33 -31.62
N GLU A 404 7.26 11.82 -32.06
CA GLU A 404 7.13 13.08 -32.79
C GLU A 404 7.26 14.33 -31.91
N ASN A 405 7.01 14.21 -30.59
CA ASN A 405 6.99 15.31 -29.65
C ASN A 405 7.83 14.98 -28.39
N PRO A 406 9.18 15.08 -28.46
CA PRO A 406 10.07 14.71 -27.35
C PRO A 406 9.81 15.48 -26.06
N ASP A 407 9.35 16.74 -26.13
CA ASP A 407 9.02 17.55 -24.96
C ASP A 407 7.76 17.01 -24.23
N GLN A 408 6.77 16.51 -24.97
CA GLN A 408 5.60 15.85 -24.37
C GLN A 408 6.00 14.55 -23.69
N PHE A 409 6.90 13.78 -24.31
CA PHE A 409 7.45 12.58 -23.69
C PHE A 409 8.19 12.89 -22.40
N ALA A 410 9.03 13.91 -22.40
CA ALA A 410 9.78 14.31 -21.21
C ALA A 410 8.84 14.76 -20.07
N ASP A 411 7.81 15.56 -20.35
CA ASP A 411 6.83 15.97 -19.35
C ASP A 411 6.01 14.78 -18.82
N ALA A 412 5.51 13.91 -19.72
CA ALA A 412 4.77 12.72 -19.33
C ALA A 412 5.60 11.78 -18.46
N PHE A 413 6.87 11.53 -18.82
CA PHE A 413 7.76 10.71 -18.00
C PHE A 413 8.07 11.35 -16.65
N ALA A 414 8.32 12.66 -16.60
CA ALA A 414 8.57 13.37 -15.35
C ALA A 414 7.38 13.25 -14.37
N ARG A 415 6.15 13.44 -14.87
CA ARG A 415 4.92 13.33 -14.09
C ARG A 415 4.62 11.90 -13.67
N ALA A 416 4.77 10.93 -14.56
CA ALA A 416 4.56 9.51 -14.26
C ALA A 416 5.59 8.98 -13.25
N TRP A 417 6.87 9.38 -13.36
CA TRP A 417 7.90 9.07 -12.39
C TRP A 417 7.60 9.68 -11.01
N PHE A 418 7.14 10.92 -10.97
CA PHE A 418 6.75 11.57 -9.72
C PHE A 418 5.54 10.85 -9.09
N LYS A 419 4.52 10.51 -9.87
CA LYS A 419 3.37 9.70 -9.39
C LYS A 419 3.83 8.35 -8.87
N LEU A 420 4.62 7.60 -9.63
CA LEU A 420 5.16 6.29 -9.23
C LEU A 420 5.81 6.34 -7.86
N THR A 421 6.62 7.36 -7.62
CA THR A 421 7.47 7.47 -6.43
C THR A 421 6.83 8.19 -5.24
N HIS A 422 5.65 8.83 -5.40
CA HIS A 422 5.02 9.65 -4.36
C HIS A 422 3.55 9.30 -4.05
N ARG A 423 2.88 8.46 -4.85
CA ARG A 423 1.44 8.17 -4.70
C ARG A 423 1.06 7.52 -3.36
N ASP A 424 2.01 6.92 -2.65
CA ASP A 424 1.85 6.30 -1.32
C ASP A 424 2.15 7.25 -0.16
N MET A 425 2.42 8.52 -0.44
CA MET A 425 2.73 9.54 0.59
C MET A 425 1.51 10.30 1.08
N GLY A 426 0.37 10.16 0.43
CA GLY A 426 -0.85 10.93 0.73
C GLY A 426 -0.81 12.35 0.15
N PRO A 427 -1.56 13.30 0.75
CA PRO A 427 -1.69 14.65 0.22
C PRO A 427 -0.39 15.46 0.32
N ARG A 428 -0.26 16.46 -0.57
CA ARG A 428 0.93 17.32 -0.70
C ARG A 428 1.40 17.96 0.63
N VAL A 429 0.50 18.20 1.58
CA VAL A 429 0.85 18.77 2.89
C VAL A 429 1.87 17.91 3.67
N ARG A 430 2.00 16.65 3.34
CA ARG A 430 2.96 15.72 3.95
C ARG A 430 4.35 15.77 3.32
N TYR A 431 4.50 16.41 2.16
CA TYR A 431 5.78 16.44 1.42
C TYR A 431 6.70 17.49 2.01
N LEU A 432 7.98 17.15 2.16
CA LEU A 432 9.00 17.97 2.78
C LEU A 432 10.13 18.29 1.78
N GLY A 433 10.73 19.46 1.94
CA GLY A 433 11.89 19.88 1.17
C GLY A 433 11.61 20.98 0.16
N SER A 434 12.68 21.54 -0.38
CA SER A 434 12.63 22.68 -1.29
C SER A 434 12.32 22.33 -2.76
N GLU A 435 12.25 21.05 -3.07
CA GLU A 435 11.97 20.55 -4.43
C GLU A 435 10.55 19.97 -4.59
N VAL A 436 9.70 20.20 -3.59
CA VAL A 436 8.27 19.83 -3.67
C VAL A 436 7.61 20.71 -4.75
N PRO A 437 6.97 20.10 -5.77
CA PRO A 437 6.31 20.88 -6.82
C PRO A 437 5.19 21.77 -6.27
N ASP A 438 5.02 22.95 -6.87
CA ASP A 438 3.90 23.84 -6.51
C ASP A 438 2.57 23.34 -7.07
N GLU A 439 2.60 22.67 -8.20
CA GLU A 439 1.42 22.05 -8.81
C GLU A 439 0.89 20.92 -7.93
N VAL A 440 -0.41 20.98 -7.65
CA VAL A 440 -1.13 19.90 -6.94
C VAL A 440 -1.79 19.00 -7.96
N LEU A 441 -1.48 17.70 -7.90
CA LEU A 441 -1.98 16.72 -8.85
C LEU A 441 -3.24 16.05 -8.32
N ILE A 442 -4.16 15.67 -9.23
CA ILE A 442 -5.48 15.14 -8.85
C ILE A 442 -5.38 13.87 -7.99
N TRP A 443 -4.43 12.99 -8.26
CA TRP A 443 -4.21 11.75 -7.51
C TRP A 443 -3.65 11.96 -6.07
N GLN A 444 -3.32 13.20 -5.71
CA GLN A 444 -2.93 13.58 -4.34
C GLN A 444 -4.14 13.89 -3.46
N ASP A 445 -5.35 13.69 -3.96
CA ASP A 445 -6.63 13.95 -3.28
C ASP A 445 -6.69 15.39 -2.70
N PRO A 446 -6.53 16.44 -3.55
CA PRO A 446 -6.39 17.81 -3.09
C PRO A 446 -7.60 18.28 -2.28
N VAL A 447 -7.34 19.02 -1.22
CA VAL A 447 -8.35 19.64 -0.36
C VAL A 447 -8.00 21.14 -0.26
N PRO A 448 -8.98 22.05 -0.39
CA PRO A 448 -8.72 23.49 -0.25
C PRO A 448 -8.13 23.83 1.11
N ALA A 449 -7.21 24.78 1.13
CA ALA A 449 -6.71 25.30 2.40
C ALA A 449 -7.81 26.06 3.15
N VAL A 450 -7.85 25.94 4.47
CA VAL A 450 -8.73 26.74 5.32
C VAL A 450 -8.24 28.18 5.33
N THR A 451 -9.10 29.10 4.86
CA THR A 451 -8.77 30.55 4.72
C THR A 451 -9.58 31.45 5.63
N HIS A 452 -10.44 30.91 6.47
CA HIS A 452 -11.31 31.63 7.38
C HIS A 452 -10.92 31.34 8.85
N PRO A 453 -11.32 32.19 9.80
CA PRO A 453 -11.20 31.90 11.22
C PRO A 453 -11.95 30.61 11.61
N LEU A 454 -11.39 29.82 12.48
CA LEU A 454 -11.99 28.57 12.96
C LEU A 454 -13.05 28.84 14.02
N ILE A 455 -13.99 27.90 14.18
CA ILE A 455 -14.98 27.89 15.24
C ILE A 455 -14.31 27.63 16.61
N GLY A 456 -14.83 28.31 17.65
CA GLY A 456 -14.36 28.12 19.02
C GLY A 456 -15.25 27.19 19.85
N GLU A 457 -14.89 27.01 21.13
CA GLU A 457 -15.60 26.10 22.03
C GLU A 457 -17.10 26.40 22.18
N GLN A 458 -17.48 27.69 22.20
CA GLN A 458 -18.89 28.08 22.28
C GLN A 458 -19.67 27.72 21.03
N ASP A 459 -19.04 27.90 19.86
CA ASP A 459 -19.63 27.51 18.57
C ASP A 459 -19.80 25.99 18.48
N ILE A 460 -18.76 25.25 18.90
CA ILE A 460 -18.77 23.77 18.94
C ILE A 460 -19.92 23.28 19.82
N ALA A 461 -20.10 23.82 21.01
CA ALA A 461 -21.20 23.45 21.89
C ALA A 461 -22.57 23.75 21.28
N ALA A 462 -22.74 24.95 20.71
CA ALA A 462 -24.00 25.33 20.06
C ALA A 462 -24.31 24.48 18.82
N LEU A 463 -23.31 24.12 18.02
CA LEU A 463 -23.47 23.24 16.87
C LEU A 463 -23.80 21.80 17.29
N LYS A 464 -23.18 21.26 18.35
CA LYS A 464 -23.54 19.95 18.92
C LYS A 464 -25.00 19.91 19.32
N ASP A 465 -25.50 20.93 20.02
CA ASP A 465 -26.91 21.04 20.40
C ASP A 465 -27.84 21.11 19.18
N GLN A 466 -27.46 21.86 18.14
CA GLN A 466 -28.25 21.91 16.90
C GLN A 466 -28.31 20.56 16.19
N LEU A 467 -27.15 19.87 16.09
CA LEU A 467 -27.04 18.55 15.46
C LEU A 467 -27.89 17.49 16.15
N LEU A 468 -27.89 17.46 17.49
CA LEU A 468 -28.69 16.51 18.27
C LEU A 468 -30.19 16.83 18.21
N ASN A 469 -30.58 18.10 18.02
CA ASN A 469 -31.98 18.52 17.89
C ASN A 469 -32.50 18.59 16.44
N ALA A 470 -31.67 18.19 15.45
CA ALA A 470 -32.03 18.23 14.04
C ALA A 470 -32.98 17.10 13.59
N GLY A 471 -33.34 16.18 14.49
CA GLY A 471 -34.19 15.04 14.18
C GLY A 471 -33.52 13.88 13.49
N ILE A 472 -32.17 13.87 13.49
CA ILE A 472 -31.36 12.76 12.97
C ILE A 472 -31.10 11.79 14.14
N PRO A 473 -31.38 10.48 14.00
CA PRO A 473 -31.04 9.47 15.00
C PRO A 473 -29.54 9.42 15.32
N ILE A 474 -29.19 9.08 16.55
CA ILE A 474 -27.80 8.88 16.98
C ILE A 474 -27.08 7.92 16.06
N SER A 475 -27.69 6.79 15.74
CA SER A 475 -27.14 5.78 14.85
C SER A 475 -26.78 6.31 13.46
N GLN A 476 -27.58 7.23 12.91
CA GLN A 476 -27.33 7.82 11.58
C GLN A 476 -26.20 8.85 11.61
N LEU A 477 -26.09 9.67 12.64
CA LEU A 477 -24.95 10.58 12.81
C LEU A 477 -23.64 9.79 12.94
N ILE A 478 -23.65 8.71 13.72
CA ILE A 478 -22.48 7.83 13.92
C ILE A 478 -22.12 7.14 12.62
N SER A 479 -23.07 6.51 11.92
CA SER A 479 -22.77 5.80 10.66
C SER A 479 -22.28 6.74 9.56
N THR A 480 -22.79 7.98 9.50
CA THR A 480 -22.32 8.99 8.54
C THR A 480 -20.88 9.45 8.84
N ALA A 481 -20.58 9.75 10.10
CA ALA A 481 -19.22 10.13 10.49
C ALA A 481 -18.22 8.99 10.26
N TRP A 482 -18.62 7.76 10.61
CA TRP A 482 -17.83 6.57 10.33
C TRP A 482 -17.60 6.39 8.82
N ALA A 483 -18.64 6.44 8.01
CA ALA A 483 -18.57 6.30 6.56
C ALA A 483 -17.62 7.32 5.91
N SER A 484 -17.59 8.55 6.44
CA SER A 484 -16.67 9.59 5.99
C SER A 484 -15.23 9.27 6.39
N ALA A 485 -14.95 9.01 7.67
CA ALA A 485 -13.62 8.88 8.22
C ALA A 485 -12.95 7.54 7.90
N SER A 486 -13.72 6.44 7.88
CA SER A 486 -13.19 5.09 7.74
C SER A 486 -12.76 4.69 6.33
N THR A 487 -12.86 5.60 5.34
CA THR A 487 -12.23 5.44 4.04
C THR A 487 -10.72 5.62 4.10
N PHE A 488 -10.19 6.19 5.19
CA PHE A 488 -8.76 6.38 5.35
C PHE A 488 -7.98 5.07 5.28
N ARG A 489 -6.85 5.11 4.58
CA ARG A 489 -5.89 4.01 4.49
C ARG A 489 -4.54 4.46 5.05
N GLY A 490 -4.10 3.81 6.14
CA GLY A 490 -2.78 4.07 6.73
C GLY A 490 -1.61 3.69 5.82
N SER A 491 -1.85 2.87 4.80
CA SER A 491 -0.88 2.43 3.81
C SER A 491 -0.40 3.57 2.91
N ASP A 492 -1.33 4.27 2.23
CA ASP A 492 -1.02 5.35 1.28
C ASP A 492 -1.55 6.73 1.69
N LYS A 493 -2.18 6.82 2.88
CA LYS A 493 -2.70 8.08 3.45
C LYS A 493 -3.82 8.72 2.63
N ARG A 494 -4.55 7.93 1.84
CA ARG A 494 -5.74 8.35 1.10
C ARG A 494 -7.00 8.18 1.91
N GLY A 495 -8.07 8.86 1.51
CA GLY A 495 -9.36 8.82 2.20
C GLY A 495 -9.40 9.66 3.47
N GLY A 496 -10.41 9.42 4.31
CA GLY A 496 -10.65 10.16 5.53
C GLY A 496 -11.77 11.20 5.41
N ALA A 497 -12.05 11.87 6.52
CA ALA A 497 -13.18 12.80 6.63
C ALA A 497 -12.92 14.17 5.98
N ASN A 498 -11.64 14.58 5.86
CA ASN A 498 -11.28 15.87 5.28
C ASN A 498 -11.63 15.91 3.80
N GLY A 499 -12.23 17.00 3.36
CA GLY A 499 -12.75 17.13 2.00
C GLY A 499 -14.24 16.80 1.86
N ALA A 500 -14.90 16.24 2.89
CA ALA A 500 -16.30 15.82 2.85
C ALA A 500 -16.69 15.01 1.60
N ARG A 501 -15.76 14.19 1.06
CA ARG A 501 -15.98 13.46 -0.21
C ARG A 501 -17.13 12.47 -0.15
N ILE A 502 -17.60 12.14 1.04
CA ILE A 502 -18.85 11.38 1.23
C ILE A 502 -20.08 12.09 0.61
N SER A 503 -20.01 13.41 0.35
CA SER A 503 -21.05 14.18 -0.34
C SER A 503 -20.86 14.22 -1.86
N LEU A 504 -19.76 13.66 -2.38
CA LEU A 504 -19.36 13.71 -3.79
C LEU A 504 -19.35 12.30 -4.41
N ALA A 505 -19.47 12.25 -5.74
CA ALA A 505 -19.25 10.99 -6.45
C ALA A 505 -17.75 10.61 -6.42
N PRO A 506 -17.42 9.31 -6.27
CA PRO A 506 -18.34 8.17 -6.23
C PRO A 506 -18.86 7.83 -4.82
N GLN A 507 -18.24 8.34 -3.75
CA GLN A 507 -18.46 7.89 -2.37
C GLN A 507 -19.89 8.05 -1.89
N LYS A 508 -20.61 9.11 -2.32
CA LYS A 508 -22.02 9.33 -1.96
C LYS A 508 -22.96 8.23 -2.45
N ASP A 509 -22.56 7.55 -3.55
CA ASP A 509 -23.37 6.57 -4.24
C ASP A 509 -23.04 5.11 -3.84
N TRP A 510 -22.00 4.90 -3.01
CA TRP A 510 -21.64 3.57 -2.54
C TRP A 510 -22.74 2.93 -1.70
N GLU A 511 -23.08 1.67 -2.02
CA GLU A 511 -24.14 0.92 -1.33
C GLU A 511 -23.96 0.92 0.19
N VAL A 512 -22.74 0.69 0.67
CA VAL A 512 -22.39 0.64 2.09
C VAL A 512 -22.76 1.90 2.88
N ASN A 513 -22.97 3.02 2.20
CA ASN A 513 -23.32 4.31 2.79
C ASN A 513 -24.82 4.58 2.86
N ASN A 514 -25.67 3.64 2.40
CA ASN A 514 -27.13 3.85 2.32
C ASN A 514 -27.49 5.18 1.64
N PRO A 515 -27.30 5.35 0.33
CA PRO A 515 -27.34 6.65 -0.36
C PRO A 515 -28.60 7.49 -0.08
N ALA A 516 -29.78 6.86 0.00
CA ALA A 516 -31.02 7.55 0.27
C ALA A 516 -31.11 8.13 1.69
N GLN A 517 -30.54 7.45 2.68
CA GLN A 517 -30.42 7.93 4.06
C GLN A 517 -29.34 9.00 4.15
N LEU A 518 -28.17 8.72 3.58
CA LEU A 518 -27.03 9.62 3.57
C LEU A 518 -27.40 11.00 3.00
N SER A 519 -28.13 11.05 1.87
CA SER A 519 -28.59 12.31 1.29
C SER A 519 -29.39 13.15 2.28
N LYS A 520 -30.32 12.56 3.01
CA LYS A 520 -31.13 13.28 4.01
C LYS A 520 -30.30 13.85 5.16
N VAL A 521 -29.31 13.05 5.62
CA VAL A 521 -28.39 13.51 6.67
C VAL A 521 -27.56 14.68 6.16
N LEU A 522 -26.94 14.53 4.98
CA LEU A 522 -26.09 15.58 4.38
C LEU A 522 -26.88 16.87 4.09
N ASP A 523 -28.10 16.78 3.58
CA ASP A 523 -28.97 17.94 3.34
C ASP A 523 -29.26 18.71 4.65
N THR A 524 -29.49 17.98 5.74
CA THR A 524 -29.70 18.57 7.07
C THR A 524 -28.44 19.26 7.58
N LEU A 525 -27.28 18.59 7.46
CA LEU A 525 -25.98 19.15 7.87
C LEU A 525 -25.61 20.38 7.04
N ALA A 526 -25.85 20.37 5.73
CA ALA A 526 -25.64 21.51 4.84
C ALA A 526 -26.54 22.71 5.22
N GLY A 527 -27.78 22.43 5.62
CA GLY A 527 -28.68 23.45 6.15
C GLY A 527 -28.18 24.09 7.45
N ILE A 528 -27.62 23.31 8.36
CA ILE A 528 -26.96 23.79 9.60
C ILE A 528 -25.73 24.61 9.25
N GLN A 529 -24.86 24.11 8.36
CA GLN A 529 -23.67 24.79 7.87
C GLN A 529 -24.01 26.18 7.34
N LYS A 530 -24.96 26.23 6.40
CA LYS A 530 -25.41 27.50 5.81
C LYS A 530 -25.94 28.46 6.85
N THR A 531 -26.82 27.98 7.74
CA THR A 531 -27.45 28.80 8.78
C THR A 531 -26.40 29.37 9.76
N PHE A 532 -25.39 28.57 10.11
CA PHE A 532 -24.31 29.01 10.98
C PHE A 532 -23.42 30.04 10.26
N ASN A 533 -22.92 29.71 9.07
CA ASN A 533 -21.98 30.54 8.33
C ASN A 533 -22.60 31.89 7.94
N ASP A 534 -23.87 31.93 7.52
CA ASP A 534 -24.59 33.18 7.16
C ASP A 534 -24.75 34.15 8.35
N LYS A 535 -24.68 33.67 9.59
CA LYS A 535 -24.81 34.49 10.80
C LYS A 535 -23.48 35.11 11.27
N GLN A 536 -22.35 34.64 10.73
CA GLN A 536 -21.05 35.10 11.21
C GLN A 536 -20.66 36.44 10.56
N SER A 537 -20.43 37.46 11.40
CA SER A 537 -20.01 38.80 10.93
C SER A 537 -18.49 38.96 10.84
N ASP A 538 -17.75 38.04 11.47
CA ASP A 538 -16.27 38.06 11.55
C ASP A 538 -15.59 37.14 10.51
N GLY A 539 -16.39 36.56 9.59
CA GLY A 539 -15.90 35.66 8.56
C GLY A 539 -15.58 34.24 9.05
N LYS A 540 -15.89 33.91 10.29
CA LYS A 540 -15.78 32.55 10.84
C LYS A 540 -16.70 31.60 10.08
N ALA A 541 -16.23 30.37 9.84
CA ALA A 541 -17.03 29.38 9.15
C ALA A 541 -16.74 27.95 9.67
N VAL A 542 -17.70 27.06 9.41
CA VAL A 542 -17.55 25.62 9.62
C VAL A 542 -17.75 24.91 8.27
N SER A 543 -16.89 23.91 8.00
CA SER A 543 -17.03 23.05 6.82
C SER A 543 -18.07 21.95 7.03
N LEU A 544 -18.58 21.37 5.94
CA LEU A 544 -19.39 20.16 6.00
C LEU A 544 -18.60 18.99 6.59
N ALA A 545 -17.34 18.87 6.23
CA ALA A 545 -16.42 17.86 6.78
C ALA A 545 -16.33 17.93 8.31
N ASP A 546 -16.17 19.14 8.85
CA ASP A 546 -16.17 19.34 10.31
C ASP A 546 -17.52 19.04 10.94
N LEU A 547 -18.65 19.40 10.30
CA LEU A 547 -19.99 19.11 10.83
C LEU A 547 -20.31 17.61 10.85
N ILE A 548 -19.87 16.86 9.85
CA ILE A 548 -20.02 15.40 9.80
C ILE A 548 -19.31 14.77 11.01
N VAL A 549 -18.06 15.12 11.25
CA VAL A 549 -17.28 14.60 12.38
C VAL A 549 -17.85 15.07 13.72
N LEU A 550 -18.22 16.35 13.82
CA LEU A 550 -18.81 16.92 15.02
C LEU A 550 -20.15 16.26 15.38
N GLY A 551 -20.97 15.93 14.35
CA GLY A 551 -22.22 15.20 14.51
C GLY A 551 -22.01 13.81 15.12
N GLY A 552 -21.00 13.07 14.62
CA GLY A 552 -20.58 11.80 15.19
C GLY A 552 -20.10 11.93 16.64
N CYS A 553 -19.29 12.94 16.94
CA CYS A 553 -18.83 13.22 18.32
C CYS A 553 -19.97 13.54 19.27
N ALA A 554 -20.92 14.41 18.85
CA ALA A 554 -22.10 14.74 19.63
C ALA A 554 -23.01 13.51 19.89
N ALA A 555 -23.16 12.66 18.88
CA ALA A 555 -23.94 11.43 18.98
C ALA A 555 -23.30 10.43 19.98
N VAL A 556 -21.96 10.29 19.97
CA VAL A 556 -21.24 9.46 20.94
C VAL A 556 -21.40 10.00 22.36
N GLU A 557 -21.33 11.32 22.56
CA GLU A 557 -21.60 11.95 23.89
C GLU A 557 -23.03 11.68 24.36
N ALA A 558 -24.02 11.81 23.48
CA ALA A 558 -25.41 11.54 23.79
C ALA A 558 -25.64 10.06 24.14
N ALA A 559 -25.04 9.14 23.38
CA ALA A 559 -25.13 7.71 23.66
C ALA A 559 -24.45 7.31 24.97
N ALA A 560 -23.32 7.92 25.31
CA ALA A 560 -22.69 7.73 26.61
C ALA A 560 -23.56 8.25 27.77
N LYS A 561 -24.20 9.40 27.56
CA LYS A 561 -25.17 9.95 28.54
C LYS A 561 -26.36 9.03 28.73
N ASN A 562 -26.88 8.41 27.66
CA ASN A 562 -27.94 7.40 27.74
C ASN A 562 -27.51 6.19 28.59
N ALA A 563 -26.23 5.83 28.56
CA ALA A 563 -25.61 4.78 29.37
C ALA A 563 -25.21 5.24 30.79
N GLY A 564 -25.50 6.50 31.16
CA GLY A 564 -25.21 7.05 32.50
C GLY A 564 -23.82 7.67 32.67
N TYR A 565 -23.08 7.91 31.58
CA TYR A 565 -21.74 8.50 31.60
C TYR A 565 -21.74 9.92 31.04
N THR A 566 -21.08 10.83 31.73
CA THR A 566 -20.82 12.19 31.21
C THR A 566 -19.39 12.23 30.70
N ILE A 567 -19.24 12.35 29.39
CA ILE A 567 -17.95 12.40 28.69
C ILE A 567 -17.91 13.56 27.73
N SER A 568 -16.70 13.97 27.33
CA SER A 568 -16.47 14.88 26.22
C SER A 568 -15.64 14.17 25.17
N VAL A 569 -16.10 14.17 23.93
CA VAL A 569 -15.39 13.62 22.78
C VAL A 569 -14.55 14.74 22.17
N ALA A 570 -13.24 14.57 22.13
CA ALA A 570 -12.34 15.58 21.59
C ALA A 570 -12.63 15.84 20.10
N PHE A 571 -12.78 17.10 19.76
CA PHE A 571 -12.99 17.58 18.40
C PHE A 571 -12.06 18.75 18.09
N THR A 572 -11.37 18.71 16.96
CA THR A 572 -10.53 19.82 16.49
C THR A 572 -11.05 20.27 15.13
N PRO A 573 -11.52 21.54 14.99
CA PRO A 573 -11.95 22.09 13.72
C PRO A 573 -10.78 22.31 12.75
N GLY A 574 -11.11 22.57 11.46
CA GLY A 574 -10.11 22.90 10.46
C GLY A 574 -10.06 21.95 9.28
N ARG A 575 -11.05 21.06 9.12
CA ARG A 575 -11.30 20.39 7.84
C ARG A 575 -11.91 21.36 6.86
N SER A 576 -11.71 21.11 5.57
CA SER A 576 -12.37 21.86 4.49
C SER A 576 -13.09 20.92 3.54
N ASP A 577 -13.91 21.49 2.66
CA ASP A 577 -14.73 20.72 1.72
C ASP A 577 -14.07 20.74 0.35
N ALA A 578 -13.84 19.59 -0.24
CA ALA A 578 -13.36 19.42 -1.60
C ALA A 578 -14.50 19.62 -2.61
N SER A 579 -14.16 19.97 -3.85
CA SER A 579 -15.10 19.95 -4.97
C SER A 579 -15.05 18.62 -5.72
N GLN A 580 -16.01 18.42 -6.65
CA GLN A 580 -16.03 17.26 -7.53
C GLN A 580 -14.80 17.25 -8.46
N GLU A 581 -14.36 18.40 -8.93
CA GLU A 581 -13.17 18.57 -9.79
C GLU A 581 -11.87 18.25 -9.04
N GLN A 582 -11.87 18.31 -7.72
CA GLN A 582 -10.75 17.95 -6.85
C GLN A 582 -10.80 16.47 -6.43
N THR A 583 -11.73 15.69 -6.98
CA THR A 583 -11.89 14.27 -6.66
C THR A 583 -11.58 13.42 -7.89
N ASP A 584 -10.53 12.61 -7.83
CA ASP A 584 -10.20 11.62 -8.84
C ASP A 584 -11.17 10.45 -8.75
N VAL A 585 -12.32 10.58 -9.42
CA VAL A 585 -13.45 9.64 -9.34
C VAL A 585 -12.99 8.21 -9.63
N GLN A 586 -12.21 8.01 -10.68
CA GLN A 586 -11.78 6.67 -11.09
C GLN A 586 -10.88 5.99 -10.04
N SER A 587 -9.90 6.71 -9.51
CA SER A 587 -9.00 6.12 -8.51
C SER A 587 -9.63 6.06 -7.11
N PHE A 588 -10.66 6.90 -6.86
CA PHE A 588 -11.38 6.92 -5.58
C PHE A 588 -12.30 5.70 -5.40
N ASP A 589 -12.75 5.07 -6.49
CA ASP A 589 -13.49 3.80 -6.45
C ASP A 589 -12.72 2.69 -5.71
N ALA A 590 -11.39 2.71 -5.78
CA ALA A 590 -10.56 1.75 -5.04
C ALA A 590 -10.68 1.86 -3.50
N LEU A 591 -11.29 2.93 -2.99
CA LEU A 591 -11.57 3.12 -1.56
C LEU A 591 -12.93 2.56 -1.13
N GLU A 592 -13.78 2.13 -2.08
CA GLU A 592 -15.06 1.50 -1.76
C GLU A 592 -14.82 0.18 -1.01
N PRO A 593 -15.36 0.03 0.21
CA PRO A 593 -15.15 -1.20 0.96
C PRO A 593 -16.00 -2.35 0.40
N VAL A 594 -15.37 -3.46 0.06
CA VAL A 594 -16.05 -4.72 -0.26
C VAL A 594 -16.72 -5.34 0.98
N ALA A 595 -16.20 -4.98 2.15
CA ALA A 595 -16.78 -5.30 3.44
C ALA A 595 -16.41 -4.22 4.47
N ASP A 596 -17.31 -3.95 5.39
CA ASP A 596 -17.08 -3.11 6.57
C ASP A 596 -17.65 -3.79 7.82
N GLY A 597 -16.80 -4.59 8.47
CA GLY A 597 -17.18 -5.33 9.66
C GLY A 597 -17.63 -4.44 10.84
N PHE A 598 -17.22 -3.17 10.87
CA PHE A 598 -17.67 -2.21 11.89
C PHE A 598 -19.14 -1.82 11.72
N ARG A 599 -19.67 -1.82 10.48
CA ARG A 599 -21.08 -1.58 10.16
C ARG A 599 -21.83 -2.86 9.79
N ASN A 600 -21.22 -4.02 9.97
CA ASN A 600 -21.77 -5.34 9.62
C ASN A 600 -22.18 -5.45 8.14
N TYR A 601 -21.42 -4.82 7.25
CA TYR A 601 -21.61 -4.85 5.80
C TYR A 601 -20.63 -5.82 5.13
N SER A 602 -21.14 -6.57 4.17
CA SER A 602 -20.30 -7.37 3.25
C SER A 602 -21.07 -7.57 1.95
N GLN A 603 -20.39 -7.40 0.83
CA GLN A 603 -20.94 -7.81 -0.46
C GLN A 603 -21.14 -9.34 -0.46
N SER A 604 -22.21 -9.82 -1.08
CA SER A 604 -22.69 -11.21 -0.93
C SER A 604 -21.68 -12.30 -1.25
N HIS A 605 -20.79 -12.06 -2.21
CA HIS A 605 -19.76 -13.04 -2.61
C HIS A 605 -18.54 -13.11 -1.68
N TYR A 606 -18.44 -12.22 -0.67
CA TYR A 606 -17.37 -12.21 0.32
C TYR A 606 -17.79 -12.68 1.72
N ALA A 607 -19.03 -13.10 1.90
CA ALA A 607 -19.61 -13.43 3.22
C ALA A 607 -18.75 -14.41 4.04
N GLY A 608 -18.17 -15.43 3.41
CA GLY A 608 -17.35 -16.45 4.08
C GLY A 608 -15.99 -15.99 4.60
N LYS A 609 -15.60 -14.73 4.37
CA LYS A 609 -14.29 -14.14 4.78
C LYS A 609 -14.47 -12.85 5.57
N ALA A 610 -15.66 -12.57 6.08
CA ALA A 610 -16.02 -11.28 6.70
C ALA A 610 -15.08 -10.89 7.86
N GLU A 611 -14.68 -11.84 8.70
CA GLU A 611 -13.73 -11.60 9.80
C GLU A 611 -12.31 -11.27 9.31
N SER A 612 -11.87 -11.79 8.19
CA SER A 612 -10.58 -11.44 7.59
C SER A 612 -10.59 -10.00 7.06
N PHE A 613 -11.69 -9.59 6.42
CA PHE A 613 -11.86 -8.19 5.96
C PHE A 613 -11.98 -7.20 7.13
N LEU A 614 -12.55 -7.63 8.28
CA LEU A 614 -12.53 -6.80 9.48
C LEU A 614 -11.11 -6.51 9.95
N ILE A 615 -10.26 -7.54 10.02
CA ILE A 615 -8.84 -7.39 10.41
C ILE A 615 -8.10 -6.50 9.40
N ASP A 616 -8.30 -6.72 8.11
CA ASP A 616 -7.69 -5.93 7.04
C ASP A 616 -8.06 -4.45 7.15
N LYS A 617 -9.35 -4.15 7.29
CA LYS A 617 -9.82 -2.77 7.49
C LYS A 617 -9.29 -2.14 8.78
N ALA A 618 -9.22 -2.90 9.87
CA ALA A 618 -8.65 -2.43 11.12
C ALA A 618 -7.16 -2.05 10.95
N GLN A 619 -6.39 -2.85 10.23
CA GLN A 619 -4.99 -2.56 9.94
C GLN A 619 -4.84 -1.31 9.06
N LEU A 620 -5.67 -1.15 8.02
CA LEU A 620 -5.68 0.07 7.18
C LEU A 620 -6.03 1.33 7.99
N LEU A 621 -6.90 1.20 9.00
CA LEU A 621 -7.20 2.27 9.96
C LEU A 621 -6.15 2.38 11.09
N THR A 622 -5.03 1.66 10.99
CA THR A 622 -3.96 1.65 12.01
C THR A 622 -4.42 1.26 13.43
N LEU A 623 -5.50 0.48 13.53
CA LEU A 623 -6.06 0.06 14.80
C LEU A 623 -5.32 -1.15 15.38
N THR A 624 -5.16 -1.14 16.69
CA THR A 624 -4.76 -2.32 17.45
C THR A 624 -5.96 -3.26 17.67
N ALA A 625 -5.71 -4.50 18.08
CA ALA A 625 -6.78 -5.45 18.38
C ALA A 625 -7.76 -4.94 19.47
N PRO A 626 -7.31 -4.32 20.60
CA PRO A 626 -8.23 -3.68 21.54
C PRO A 626 -9.06 -2.55 20.95
N GLU A 627 -8.46 -1.63 20.17
CA GLU A 627 -9.18 -0.53 19.51
C GLU A 627 -10.24 -1.05 18.51
N MET A 628 -9.90 -2.04 17.70
CA MET A 628 -10.86 -2.72 16.83
C MET A 628 -12.01 -3.34 17.63
N THR A 629 -11.70 -4.03 18.72
CA THR A 629 -12.68 -4.73 19.56
C THR A 629 -13.70 -3.74 20.15
N VAL A 630 -13.25 -2.65 20.78
CA VAL A 630 -14.18 -1.66 21.37
C VAL A 630 -15.01 -0.95 20.30
N LEU A 631 -14.44 -0.67 19.13
CA LEU A 631 -15.17 -0.04 18.04
C LEU A 631 -16.28 -0.96 17.49
N VAL A 632 -15.98 -2.25 17.26
CA VAL A 632 -17.03 -3.18 16.81
C VAL A 632 -18.14 -3.28 17.85
N GLY A 633 -17.80 -3.56 19.11
CA GLY A 633 -18.79 -3.67 20.18
C GLY A 633 -19.64 -2.40 20.36
N GLY A 634 -18.98 -1.23 20.31
CA GLY A 634 -19.65 0.06 20.42
C GLY A 634 -20.58 0.35 19.21
N MET A 635 -20.11 0.15 18.00
CA MET A 635 -20.92 0.35 16.79
C MET A 635 -22.18 -0.54 16.80
N ARG A 636 -22.10 -1.77 17.36
CA ARG A 636 -23.26 -2.64 17.53
C ARG A 636 -24.28 -2.08 18.51
N VAL A 637 -23.87 -1.71 19.72
CA VAL A 637 -24.81 -1.16 20.71
C VAL A 637 -25.35 0.22 20.32
N LEU A 638 -24.61 0.95 19.48
CA LEU A 638 -25.04 2.21 18.87
C LEU A 638 -25.99 2.02 17.68
N ASN A 639 -26.30 0.79 17.31
CA ASN A 639 -27.17 0.42 16.19
C ASN A 639 -26.73 1.06 14.84
N ALA A 640 -25.42 1.17 14.64
CA ALA A 640 -24.82 1.82 13.47
C ALA A 640 -24.56 0.86 12.29
N ASN A 641 -25.26 -0.27 12.26
CA ASN A 641 -25.16 -1.27 11.19
C ASN A 641 -25.68 -0.73 9.86
N PHE A 642 -25.12 -1.27 8.77
CA PHE A 642 -25.63 -1.09 7.42
C PHE A 642 -27.12 -1.52 7.35
N ASP A 643 -27.92 -0.73 6.64
CA ASP A 643 -29.35 -0.96 6.39
C ASP A 643 -30.17 -1.26 7.67
N HIS A 644 -29.77 -0.66 8.79
CA HIS A 644 -30.42 -0.86 10.10
C HIS A 644 -30.51 -2.32 10.56
N SER A 645 -29.64 -3.18 10.05
CA SER A 645 -29.58 -4.60 10.41
C SER A 645 -29.44 -4.77 11.93
N GLN A 646 -30.22 -5.68 12.49
CA GLN A 646 -30.16 -6.03 13.91
C GLN A 646 -29.13 -7.13 14.21
N LEU A 647 -28.38 -7.57 13.21
CA LEU A 647 -27.33 -8.60 13.38
C LEU A 647 -26.20 -8.06 14.26
N GLY A 648 -25.91 -8.76 15.34
CA GLY A 648 -24.88 -8.35 16.31
C GLY A 648 -25.29 -7.22 17.26
N VAL A 649 -26.50 -6.68 17.18
CA VAL A 649 -27.03 -5.71 18.14
C VAL A 649 -27.43 -6.44 19.42
N LEU A 650 -26.40 -6.79 20.23
CA LEU A 650 -26.55 -7.61 21.43
C LEU A 650 -26.85 -6.76 22.66
N THR A 651 -27.88 -5.90 22.59
CA THR A 651 -28.32 -5.03 23.68
C THR A 651 -29.83 -4.84 23.65
N HIS A 652 -30.44 -4.57 24.80
CA HIS A 652 -31.83 -4.17 24.93
C HIS A 652 -32.04 -2.64 24.95
N THR A 653 -30.94 -1.88 24.95
CA THR A 653 -30.92 -0.42 24.96
C THR A 653 -30.09 0.13 23.80
N PRO A 654 -30.49 -0.07 22.54
CA PRO A 654 -29.76 0.47 21.39
C PRO A 654 -29.61 2.00 21.50
N GLU A 655 -28.57 2.53 20.86
CA GLU A 655 -28.15 3.94 20.95
C GLU A 655 -27.69 4.37 22.36
N SER A 656 -27.32 3.39 23.23
CA SER A 656 -26.68 3.62 24.51
C SER A 656 -25.30 2.96 24.50
N LEU A 657 -24.24 3.72 24.84
CA LEU A 657 -22.88 3.23 24.77
C LEU A 657 -22.54 2.36 26.01
N THR A 658 -23.05 1.12 25.99
CA THR A 658 -22.84 0.11 27.04
C THR A 658 -21.89 -0.98 26.57
N ASN A 659 -21.33 -1.78 27.48
CA ASN A 659 -20.53 -2.97 27.16
C ASN A 659 -21.39 -4.23 26.90
N ASP A 660 -22.68 -4.07 26.69
CA ASP A 660 -23.65 -5.16 26.51
C ASP A 660 -23.28 -6.14 25.42
N PHE A 661 -22.67 -5.66 24.31
CA PHE A 661 -22.21 -6.54 23.23
C PHE A 661 -21.33 -7.67 23.78
N PHE A 662 -20.35 -7.36 24.59
CA PHE A 662 -19.41 -8.36 25.12
C PHE A 662 -20.07 -9.23 26.18
N VAL A 663 -20.85 -8.64 27.06
CA VAL A 663 -21.57 -9.36 28.12
C VAL A 663 -22.50 -10.41 27.51
N ASN A 664 -23.30 -10.01 26.52
CA ASN A 664 -24.29 -10.90 25.87
C ASN A 664 -23.66 -11.90 24.90
N LEU A 665 -22.56 -11.52 24.20
CA LEU A 665 -21.81 -12.43 23.33
C LEU A 665 -21.22 -13.60 24.13
N LEU A 666 -20.68 -13.32 25.31
CA LEU A 666 -19.97 -14.30 26.15
C LEU A 666 -20.89 -15.00 27.17
N ASP A 667 -22.20 -14.67 27.18
CA ASP A 667 -23.17 -15.30 28.08
C ASP A 667 -23.29 -16.80 27.81
N MET A 668 -22.95 -17.60 28.80
CA MET A 668 -23.03 -19.06 28.74
C MET A 668 -24.49 -19.58 28.66
N GLY A 669 -25.47 -18.76 29.01
CA GLY A 669 -26.89 -19.06 28.83
C GLY A 669 -27.33 -19.06 27.36
N THR A 670 -26.54 -18.54 26.48
CA THR A 670 -26.80 -18.47 25.04
C THR A 670 -26.08 -19.58 24.28
N LYS A 671 -26.78 -20.29 23.40
CA LYS A 671 -26.22 -21.27 22.45
C LYS A 671 -26.30 -20.70 21.04
N TRP A 672 -25.16 -20.52 20.40
CA TRP A 672 -25.08 -20.08 19.01
C TRP A 672 -25.20 -21.24 18.04
N THR A 673 -25.95 -21.05 16.94
CA THR A 673 -26.15 -22.04 15.88
C THR A 673 -26.16 -21.32 14.53
N ALA A 674 -25.44 -21.83 13.56
CA ALA A 674 -25.50 -21.33 12.19
C ALA A 674 -26.89 -21.54 11.58
N THR A 675 -27.37 -20.55 10.82
CA THR A 675 -28.68 -20.57 10.15
C THR A 675 -28.55 -20.63 8.63
N SER A 676 -27.34 -20.51 8.11
CA SER A 676 -27.02 -20.63 6.68
C SER A 676 -26.00 -21.75 6.45
N ASP A 677 -26.04 -22.37 5.27
CA ASP A 677 -25.03 -23.38 4.85
C ASP A 677 -23.65 -22.74 4.70
N ALA A 678 -23.57 -21.45 4.40
CA ALA A 678 -22.33 -20.69 4.32
C ALA A 678 -21.69 -20.43 5.69
N GLY A 679 -22.45 -20.60 6.80
CA GLY A 679 -21.97 -20.34 8.15
C GLY A 679 -21.60 -18.88 8.41
N ASP A 680 -22.34 -17.95 7.81
CA ASP A 680 -22.16 -16.49 7.90
C ASP A 680 -23.16 -15.81 8.83
N LEU A 681 -24.33 -16.42 9.04
CA LEU A 681 -25.40 -15.96 9.92
C LEU A 681 -25.67 -16.94 11.06
N PHE A 682 -25.96 -16.41 12.25
CA PHE A 682 -26.12 -17.21 13.47
C PHE A 682 -27.32 -16.72 14.30
N GLU A 683 -27.97 -17.68 14.97
CA GLU A 683 -28.93 -17.42 16.03
C GLU A 683 -28.35 -17.80 17.39
N GLY A 684 -28.41 -16.88 18.33
CA GLY A 684 -28.16 -17.10 19.75
C GLY A 684 -29.45 -17.46 20.47
N ARG A 685 -29.58 -18.72 20.93
CA ARG A 685 -30.77 -19.24 21.60
C ARG A 685 -30.54 -19.44 23.09
N ASP A 686 -31.54 -19.11 23.87
CA ASP A 686 -31.58 -19.47 25.29
C ASP A 686 -31.45 -20.98 25.47
N ARG A 687 -30.50 -21.43 26.28
CA ARG A 687 -30.26 -22.88 26.47
C ARG A 687 -31.39 -23.62 27.17
N ALA A 688 -32.19 -22.95 28.00
CA ALA A 688 -33.26 -23.58 28.75
C ALA A 688 -34.56 -23.60 27.94
N SER A 689 -34.93 -22.49 27.32
CA SER A 689 -36.21 -22.34 26.60
C SER A 689 -36.12 -22.62 25.11
N GLY A 690 -34.95 -22.54 24.52
CA GLY A 690 -34.73 -22.62 23.05
C GLY A 690 -35.15 -21.36 22.30
N ALA A 691 -35.66 -20.32 22.98
CA ALA A 691 -36.06 -19.07 22.34
C ALA A 691 -34.87 -18.32 21.76
N ILE A 692 -35.06 -17.68 20.59
CA ILE A 692 -34.04 -16.81 19.99
C ILE A 692 -33.93 -15.55 20.90
N ARG A 693 -32.72 -15.29 21.35
CA ARG A 693 -32.33 -14.07 22.08
C ARG A 693 -31.67 -13.04 21.17
N TRP A 694 -30.73 -13.54 20.33
CA TRP A 694 -29.86 -12.71 19.53
C TRP A 694 -29.68 -13.29 18.13
N THR A 695 -29.27 -12.44 17.20
CA THR A 695 -28.75 -12.84 15.89
C THR A 695 -27.41 -12.18 15.67
N GLY A 696 -26.52 -12.79 14.89
CA GLY A 696 -25.18 -12.25 14.65
C GLY A 696 -24.54 -12.81 13.38
N THR A 697 -23.41 -12.24 13.04
CA THR A 697 -22.58 -12.64 11.90
C THR A 697 -21.25 -13.24 12.35
N ARG A 698 -20.43 -13.69 11.39
CA ARG A 698 -19.06 -14.14 11.67
C ARG A 698 -18.24 -13.03 12.32
N THR A 699 -18.39 -11.78 11.89
CA THR A 699 -17.71 -10.60 12.44
C THR A 699 -18.06 -10.33 13.90
N ASP A 700 -19.23 -10.77 14.36
CA ASP A 700 -19.62 -10.66 15.77
C ASP A 700 -19.08 -11.82 16.58
N LEU A 701 -19.27 -13.06 16.09
CA LEU A 701 -18.93 -14.28 16.83
C LEU A 701 -17.44 -14.54 16.93
N VAL A 702 -16.62 -13.94 16.05
CA VAL A 702 -15.15 -14.07 16.10
C VAL A 702 -14.55 -13.58 17.42
N PHE A 703 -15.18 -12.57 18.07
CA PHE A 703 -14.76 -12.08 19.38
C PHE A 703 -15.06 -13.05 20.54
N GLY A 704 -15.89 -14.04 20.31
CA GLY A 704 -16.12 -15.14 21.26
C GLY A 704 -15.40 -16.42 20.92
N SER A 705 -14.95 -16.60 19.67
CA SER A 705 -14.39 -17.86 19.15
C SER A 705 -12.86 -17.82 18.95
N ASN A 706 -12.30 -16.72 18.46
CA ASN A 706 -10.85 -16.58 18.35
C ASN A 706 -10.25 -16.31 19.73
N SER A 707 -9.24 -17.10 20.14
CA SER A 707 -8.71 -17.06 21.50
C SER A 707 -8.11 -15.70 21.89
N GLU A 708 -7.49 -14.99 20.97
CA GLU A 708 -6.86 -13.69 21.24
C GLU A 708 -7.92 -12.58 21.31
N LEU A 709 -8.86 -12.55 20.37
CA LEU A 709 -9.96 -11.58 20.40
C LEU A 709 -10.90 -11.83 21.57
N ARG A 710 -11.12 -13.12 21.94
CA ARG A 710 -11.89 -13.47 23.12
C ARG A 710 -11.24 -12.94 24.40
N ALA A 711 -9.93 -13.13 24.55
CA ALA A 711 -9.21 -12.61 25.72
C ALA A 711 -9.38 -11.07 25.88
N VAL A 712 -9.41 -10.34 24.77
CA VAL A 712 -9.70 -8.89 24.78
C VAL A 712 -11.17 -8.61 25.10
N ALA A 713 -12.10 -9.36 24.49
CA ALA A 713 -13.54 -9.22 24.72
C ALA A 713 -13.91 -9.51 26.19
N GLU A 714 -13.27 -10.49 26.83
CA GLU A 714 -13.47 -10.81 28.24
C GLU A 714 -13.13 -9.66 29.17
N VAL A 715 -12.09 -8.87 28.86
CA VAL A 715 -11.76 -7.65 29.61
C VAL A 715 -12.94 -6.68 29.62
N TYR A 716 -13.56 -6.44 28.45
CA TYR A 716 -14.68 -5.50 28.32
C TYR A 716 -16.01 -6.06 28.82
N ALA A 717 -16.14 -7.38 28.94
CA ALA A 717 -17.33 -8.04 29.49
C ALA A 717 -17.36 -8.03 31.03
N CYS A 718 -16.25 -7.75 31.71
CA CYS A 718 -16.18 -7.74 33.17
C CYS A 718 -17.02 -6.61 33.79
N ASP A 719 -17.54 -6.83 34.99
CA ASP A 719 -18.43 -5.89 35.70
C ASP A 719 -17.79 -4.52 35.98
N ASP A 720 -16.47 -4.49 36.20
CA ASP A 720 -15.68 -3.29 36.45
C ASP A 720 -15.19 -2.57 35.18
N ALA A 721 -15.49 -3.11 34.01
CA ALA A 721 -14.99 -2.58 32.74
C ALA A 721 -15.93 -1.59 32.04
N LYS A 722 -17.13 -1.32 32.58
CA LYS A 722 -18.14 -0.46 31.91
C LYS A 722 -17.61 0.91 31.55
N GLU A 723 -17.03 1.62 32.51
CA GLU A 723 -16.42 2.94 32.28
C GLU A 723 -15.18 2.87 31.38
N LYS A 724 -14.35 1.83 31.58
CA LYS A 724 -13.17 1.58 30.74
C LYS A 724 -13.58 1.41 29.26
N PHE A 725 -14.63 0.62 28.99
CA PHE A 725 -15.15 0.43 27.64
C PHE A 725 -15.51 1.76 26.98
N VAL A 726 -16.29 2.61 27.69
CA VAL A 726 -16.68 3.93 27.18
C VAL A 726 -15.47 4.80 26.85
N LYS A 727 -14.48 4.85 27.75
CA LYS A 727 -13.25 5.64 27.54
C LYS A 727 -12.43 5.13 26.38
N ASP A 728 -12.24 3.82 26.27
CA ASP A 728 -11.44 3.20 25.20
C ASP A 728 -12.15 3.32 23.84
N PHE A 729 -13.47 3.18 23.82
CA PHE A 729 -14.27 3.45 22.60
C PHE A 729 -14.09 4.89 22.14
N VAL A 730 -14.21 5.86 23.04
CA VAL A 730 -14.05 7.29 22.70
C VAL A 730 -12.63 7.56 22.19
N ALA A 731 -11.61 7.00 22.79
CA ALA A 731 -10.23 7.17 22.35
C ALA A 731 -10.02 6.60 20.93
N ALA A 732 -10.53 5.39 20.66
CA ALA A 732 -10.45 4.75 19.35
C ALA A 732 -11.29 5.51 18.30
N TRP A 733 -12.48 6.01 18.67
CA TRP A 733 -13.31 6.86 17.82
C TRP A 733 -12.58 8.14 17.40
N VAL A 734 -12.04 8.88 18.36
CA VAL A 734 -11.28 10.13 18.11
C VAL A 734 -10.08 9.86 17.22
N LYS A 735 -9.37 8.73 17.43
CA LYS A 735 -8.28 8.30 16.56
C LYS A 735 -8.75 8.18 15.10
N VAL A 736 -9.83 7.43 14.84
CA VAL A 736 -10.33 7.23 13.46
C VAL A 736 -10.78 8.57 12.84
N MET A 737 -11.48 9.42 13.58
CA MET A 737 -11.95 10.71 13.09
C MET A 737 -10.81 11.68 12.72
N ASN A 738 -9.59 11.43 13.19
CA ASN A 738 -8.43 12.32 12.98
C ASN A 738 -7.29 11.69 12.17
N LEU A 739 -7.44 10.49 11.60
CA LEU A 739 -6.36 9.80 10.87
C LEU A 739 -5.81 10.62 9.69
N ASP A 740 -6.63 11.42 9.06
CA ASP A 740 -6.28 12.27 7.93
C ASP A 740 -5.90 13.73 8.31
N ARG A 741 -5.83 14.03 9.62
CA ARG A 741 -5.50 15.37 10.14
C ARG A 741 -3.98 15.52 10.31
N PHE A 742 -3.28 15.62 9.18
CA PHE A 742 -1.81 15.80 9.17
C PHE A 742 -1.35 17.16 9.68
N ASP A 743 -2.26 18.10 9.87
CA ASP A 743 -2.04 19.43 10.43
C ASP A 743 -1.97 19.42 11.96
N ILE A 744 -2.61 18.48 12.63
CA ILE A 744 -2.60 18.34 14.11
C ILE A 744 -1.65 17.25 14.62
N ALA A 745 -1.26 16.30 13.77
CA ALA A 745 -0.24 15.31 14.10
C ALA A 745 1.15 15.97 14.06
N LYS A 746 1.63 16.39 15.23
CA LYS A 746 2.99 16.92 15.41
C LYS A 746 3.94 15.82 15.87
#